data_94407d4cc12e9dd2397273810af229ad
#
_entry.id   94407d4cc12e9dd2397273810af229ad
#
_cell.length_a   1.000
_cell.length_b   1.000
_cell.length_c   1.000
_cell.angle_alpha   90.00
_cell.angle_beta   90.00
_cell.angle_gamma   90.00
#
_symmetry.space_group_name_H-M   'P 1'
#
loop_
_entity.id
_entity.type
_entity.pdbx_description
1 polymer ?
#
loop_
_entity_poly.entity_id
_entity_poly.type
_entity_poly.pdbx_seq_one_letter_code
_entity_poly.pdbx_strand_id
1 'polypeptide(L)'
;MSTHSTSTSAETQAQGPKRIKPHQLVIGIGVGMGVFTLLSGVVPLITGWHSDSEITREVFDGIPGPLVAAFYMVVPAMLVWGAFAFADRVKNWERGAPDRRRTTTKNAKRRLADFRAGVYMQTLLRDSAAGLMHSMIYFGFLALLGVTTVLEVDHQLPVDLKFLHGRTYMAYSAFADFAGLVFVGGIVWAIVRRYIQRPYRIRIKTKPEHALILGVFLTIGLSGFLAEGFRIAEGGTQGFEKWSFIGYPIAQIFDGMSADNLELWHQIWWGAHVVSFLVFLAILPITMLRHMFTSPLNMYLKDRDRPKGAMRAMPNLTETSLETFGASVVEDFTWKQLLDTDACTMCGRCTSVCPAHATGKPLDPREIVLKTGEVMAASAAHGHVSPPLGIDGEITISSNSLFERISAEEIWSCTSCRACDEICPVNIEILDKILDMRRYLSLMESNFPAELGNAYRAMENQGNPWGMNQGERADWAKGLDDVTVLDPGEPITAEYLYWVGCAGSFDDKNKKVTQAMAKLLRRAGIDVAILGPSEMCTGDSARRSGNEYLFQMLAMPNIEMLNGMGVRKIIAQCPHCFNTLKNEYPQLGGNYEVIHHTQLLEQLIESGQLDVSQATLEERITYHDSCYLGRHNDVYLAPRKVVGSIKGIEIVEMQRNGTKGMCCGAGGARMWMEESIGTKVNDERALEAISTGATRVATACPFCYIMLDDGVKAAGVEEDQVKVADISIHLLEAIEAGERKLADQQAPLAHIVTPVTVGSAANAEASIQAFAGTATLTAADTTPDNLGLIVGIGPALEKVLHEAGILTFESLAALTLEQLQDILPNLHDAAAAKQDFIGQAATFAQAKAAGTDPATIARGNQAT
;
A
#
# COMPACT_ATOMS: atom_id res chain seq x y z
N MET A 1 -24.88 -61.14 -34.72
CA MET A 1 -23.58 -61.36 -35.39
C MET A 1 -23.23 -60.09 -36.16
N SER A 2 -22.36 -59.27 -35.64
CA SER A 2 -21.55 -58.30 -36.39
C SER A 2 -20.52 -57.76 -35.43
N THR A 3 -19.30 -58.21 -35.59
CA THR A 3 -18.10 -57.84 -34.84
C THR A 3 -17.58 -56.46 -35.26
N HIS A 4 -17.58 -55.52 -34.39
CA HIS A 4 -16.78 -54.29 -34.57
C HIS A 4 -15.46 -54.41 -33.81
N SER A 5 -14.39 -54.44 -34.56
CA SER A 5 -13.01 -54.42 -34.14
C SER A 5 -12.66 -53.01 -33.61
N THR A 6 -12.29 -52.93 -32.34
CA THR A 6 -11.67 -51.74 -31.75
C THR A 6 -10.19 -51.66 -32.16
N SER A 7 -9.87 -50.75 -33.08
CA SER A 7 -8.49 -50.35 -33.32
C SER A 7 -8.05 -49.29 -32.28
N THR A 8 -7.27 -49.74 -31.31
CA THR A 8 -6.52 -48.85 -30.44
C THR A 8 -5.33 -48.23 -31.20
N SER A 9 -5.51 -47.04 -31.72
CA SER A 9 -4.39 -46.20 -32.17
C SER A 9 -3.73 -45.57 -30.92
N ALA A 10 -2.62 -46.12 -30.51
CA ALA A 10 -1.71 -45.50 -29.57
C ALA A 10 -1.07 -44.25 -30.25
N GLU A 11 -1.61 -43.07 -29.98
CA GLU A 11 -0.94 -41.84 -30.32
C GLU A 11 0.33 -41.71 -29.47
N THR A 12 1.47 -41.93 -30.11
CA THR A 12 2.79 -41.66 -29.61
C THR A 12 2.91 -40.13 -29.51
N GLN A 13 2.56 -39.56 -28.33
CA GLN A 13 2.85 -38.16 -28.04
C GLN A 13 4.38 -37.96 -28.11
N ALA A 14 4.84 -37.31 -29.16
CA ALA A 14 6.21 -36.85 -29.26
C ALA A 14 6.53 -36.01 -28.02
N GLN A 15 7.35 -36.57 -27.10
CA GLN A 15 7.84 -35.85 -25.93
C GLN A 15 8.64 -34.66 -26.42
N GLY A 16 8.05 -33.48 -26.31
CA GLY A 16 8.78 -32.22 -26.51
C GLY A 16 10.01 -32.14 -25.56
N PRO A 17 11.03 -31.37 -25.89
CA PRO A 17 12.26 -31.32 -25.10
C PRO A 17 11.94 -31.14 -23.61
N LYS A 18 12.47 -32.02 -22.76
CA LYS A 18 12.27 -31.99 -21.29
C LYS A 18 12.70 -30.61 -20.79
N ARG A 19 11.73 -29.78 -20.36
CA ARG A 19 12.02 -28.47 -19.80
C ARG A 19 12.71 -28.66 -18.44
N ILE A 20 13.85 -28.02 -18.25
CA ILE A 20 14.57 -27.96 -16.96
C ILE A 20 13.64 -27.30 -15.94
N LYS A 21 13.42 -27.95 -14.81
CA LYS A 21 12.61 -27.35 -13.72
C LYS A 21 13.40 -26.22 -13.03
N PRO A 22 12.72 -25.17 -12.52
CA PRO A 22 13.39 -24.02 -11.89
C PRO A 22 14.37 -24.40 -10.76
N HIS A 23 14.03 -25.35 -9.88
CA HIS A 23 14.95 -25.80 -8.83
C HIS A 23 16.23 -26.48 -9.41
N GLN A 24 16.13 -27.21 -10.52
CA GLN A 24 17.29 -27.81 -11.19
C GLN A 24 18.20 -26.73 -11.79
N LEU A 25 17.63 -25.65 -12.32
CA LEU A 25 18.40 -24.50 -12.80
C LEU A 25 19.18 -23.84 -11.67
N VAL A 26 18.55 -23.63 -10.50
CA VAL A 26 19.23 -23.06 -9.31
C VAL A 26 20.40 -23.92 -8.87
N ILE A 27 20.20 -25.23 -8.77
CA ILE A 27 21.29 -26.19 -8.45
C ILE A 27 22.41 -26.08 -9.50
N GLY A 28 22.08 -26.12 -10.80
CA GLY A 28 23.05 -26.03 -11.88
C GLY A 28 23.89 -24.75 -11.82
N ILE A 29 23.25 -23.60 -11.58
CA ILE A 29 23.96 -22.31 -11.40
C ILE A 29 24.89 -22.37 -10.18
N GLY A 30 24.40 -22.83 -9.02
CA GLY A 30 25.19 -22.90 -7.80
C GLY A 30 26.38 -23.86 -7.89
N VAL A 31 26.17 -25.03 -8.49
CA VAL A 31 27.27 -25.97 -8.77
C VAL A 31 28.28 -25.35 -9.74
N GLY A 32 27.81 -24.71 -10.81
CA GLY A 32 28.68 -24.00 -11.77
C GLY A 32 29.49 -22.89 -11.10
N MET A 33 28.88 -22.07 -10.23
CA MET A 33 29.61 -21.06 -9.43
C MET A 33 30.63 -21.69 -8.49
N GLY A 34 30.28 -22.76 -7.79
CA GLY A 34 31.20 -23.48 -6.90
C GLY A 34 32.40 -24.06 -7.63
N VAL A 35 32.17 -24.70 -8.78
CA VAL A 35 33.25 -25.22 -9.63
C VAL A 35 34.13 -24.09 -10.17
N PHE A 36 33.55 -22.99 -10.63
CA PHE A 36 34.29 -21.82 -11.11
C PHE A 36 35.17 -21.23 -10.01
N THR A 37 34.63 -21.01 -8.80
CA THR A 37 35.36 -20.46 -7.65
C THR A 37 36.48 -21.43 -7.21
N LEU A 38 36.25 -22.75 -7.23
CA LEU A 38 37.26 -23.73 -6.91
C LEU A 38 38.42 -23.73 -7.94
N LEU A 39 38.06 -23.67 -9.22
CA LEU A 39 39.06 -23.63 -10.29
C LEU A 39 39.87 -22.33 -10.28
N SER A 40 39.24 -21.19 -10.02
CA SER A 40 39.93 -19.90 -9.91
C SER A 40 40.95 -19.85 -8.81
N GLY A 41 40.78 -20.60 -7.70
CA GLY A 41 41.78 -20.74 -6.65
C GLY A 41 42.83 -21.80 -6.94
N VAL A 42 42.45 -22.97 -7.48
CA VAL A 42 43.33 -24.13 -7.65
C VAL A 42 44.28 -23.99 -8.87
N VAL A 43 43.79 -23.47 -9.98
CA VAL A 43 44.60 -23.34 -11.21
C VAL A 43 45.81 -22.45 -11.01
N PRO A 44 45.73 -21.23 -10.45
CA PRO A 44 46.88 -20.40 -10.15
C PRO A 44 47.88 -21.06 -9.18
N LEU A 45 47.37 -21.78 -8.15
CA LEU A 45 48.23 -22.50 -7.22
C LEU A 45 49.05 -23.60 -7.90
N ILE A 46 48.49 -24.32 -8.88
CA ILE A 46 49.18 -25.38 -9.61
C ILE A 46 50.15 -24.83 -10.65
N THR A 47 49.76 -23.74 -11.32
CA THR A 47 50.50 -23.17 -12.46
C THR A 47 51.57 -22.18 -12.04
N GLY A 48 51.64 -21.78 -10.79
CA GLY A 48 52.58 -20.74 -10.33
C GLY A 48 52.30 -19.37 -10.98
N TRP A 49 51.09 -19.10 -11.36
CA TRP A 49 50.67 -17.94 -12.16
C TRP A 49 50.67 -16.62 -11.39
N HIS A 50 51.15 -16.62 -10.16
CA HIS A 50 51.27 -15.43 -9.32
C HIS A 50 52.60 -14.75 -9.51
N SER A 51 52.61 -13.43 -9.51
CA SER A 51 53.84 -12.66 -9.32
C SER A 51 53.53 -11.33 -8.65
N ASP A 52 54.52 -10.90 -7.89
CA ASP A 52 54.50 -9.65 -7.13
C ASP A 52 54.77 -8.46 -8.07
N SER A 53 54.00 -7.41 -7.93
CA SER A 53 54.23 -6.15 -8.61
C SER A 53 54.52 -5.05 -7.58
N GLU A 54 55.46 -4.19 -7.84
CA GLU A 54 55.75 -3.00 -7.03
C GLU A 54 54.48 -2.14 -6.88
N ILE A 55 54.13 -1.75 -5.65
CA ILE A 55 52.95 -0.92 -5.33
C ILE A 55 51.61 -1.68 -5.56
N THR A 56 51.44 -2.81 -4.97
CA THR A 56 50.19 -3.52 -4.87
C THR A 56 50.00 -4.05 -3.45
N ARG A 57 48.79 -4.48 -3.17
CA ARG A 57 48.48 -5.25 -1.97
C ARG A 57 48.72 -6.73 -2.23
N GLU A 58 49.52 -7.37 -1.42
CA GLU A 58 49.52 -8.84 -1.34
C GLU A 58 48.27 -9.33 -0.62
N VAL A 59 47.41 -10.12 -1.32
CA VAL A 59 46.08 -10.43 -0.83
C VAL A 59 46.07 -11.33 0.38
N PHE A 60 47.08 -12.23 0.52
CA PHE A 60 47.18 -13.18 1.61
C PHE A 60 48.51 -13.03 2.37
N ASP A 61 49.12 -11.83 2.36
CA ASP A 61 50.31 -11.55 3.14
C ASP A 61 50.08 -11.86 4.62
N GLY A 62 51.05 -12.55 5.28
CA GLY A 62 50.94 -12.99 6.65
C GLY A 62 49.92 -14.11 6.93
N ILE A 63 49.16 -14.59 5.93
CA ILE A 63 48.17 -15.66 6.12
C ILE A 63 48.75 -17.02 5.80
N PRO A 64 48.73 -18.02 6.73
CA PRO A 64 49.27 -19.35 6.51
C PRO A 64 48.62 -20.05 5.32
N GLY A 65 49.43 -20.63 4.43
CA GLY A 65 48.99 -21.34 3.21
C GLY A 65 47.87 -22.37 3.42
N PRO A 66 47.88 -23.18 4.51
CA PRO A 66 46.76 -24.08 4.80
C PRO A 66 45.44 -23.39 5.04
N LEU A 67 45.40 -22.16 5.59
CA LEU A 67 44.17 -21.39 5.79
C LEU A 67 43.65 -20.83 4.45
N VAL A 68 44.54 -20.38 3.57
CA VAL A 68 44.20 -19.95 2.20
C VAL A 68 43.61 -21.13 1.42
N ALA A 69 44.23 -22.29 1.47
CA ALA A 69 43.71 -23.50 0.82
C ALA A 69 42.35 -23.92 1.38
N ALA A 70 42.13 -23.83 2.70
CA ALA A 70 40.84 -24.10 3.32
C ALA A 70 39.78 -23.13 2.84
N PHE A 71 40.11 -21.84 2.71
CA PHE A 71 39.19 -20.82 2.18
C PHE A 71 38.69 -21.17 0.77
N TYR A 72 39.60 -21.51 -0.16
CA TYR A 72 39.26 -21.88 -1.55
C TYR A 72 38.54 -23.25 -1.66
N MET A 73 38.53 -24.07 -0.64
CA MET A 73 37.75 -25.32 -0.59
C MET A 73 36.37 -25.11 0.05
N VAL A 74 36.29 -24.36 1.16
CA VAL A 74 35.07 -24.22 1.95
C VAL A 74 34.08 -23.27 1.28
N VAL A 75 34.54 -22.15 0.70
CA VAL A 75 33.64 -21.19 0.05
C VAL A 75 32.83 -21.81 -1.12
N PRO A 76 33.44 -22.51 -2.08
CA PRO A 76 32.72 -23.24 -3.13
C PRO A 76 31.72 -24.27 -2.58
N ALA A 77 32.14 -25.03 -1.54
CA ALA A 77 31.26 -26.00 -0.91
C ALA A 77 30.02 -25.34 -0.29
N MET A 78 30.20 -24.19 0.36
CA MET A 78 29.09 -23.40 0.92
C MET A 78 28.18 -22.82 -0.16
N LEU A 79 28.71 -22.37 -1.31
CA LEU A 79 27.91 -21.91 -2.44
C LEU A 79 27.05 -23.05 -3.01
N VAL A 80 27.62 -24.24 -3.19
CA VAL A 80 26.89 -25.43 -3.65
C VAL A 80 25.80 -25.82 -2.65
N TRP A 81 26.15 -25.90 -1.37
CA TRP A 81 25.20 -26.20 -0.31
C TRP A 81 24.03 -25.16 -0.30
N GLY A 82 24.37 -23.87 -0.37
CA GLY A 82 23.39 -22.79 -0.41
C GLY A 82 22.43 -22.91 -1.60
N ALA A 83 22.94 -23.32 -2.77
CA ALA A 83 22.13 -23.56 -3.95
C ALA A 83 21.13 -24.71 -3.75
N PHE A 84 21.52 -25.81 -3.12
CA PHE A 84 20.63 -26.92 -2.77
C PHE A 84 19.55 -26.48 -1.75
N ALA A 85 19.96 -25.77 -0.68
CA ALA A 85 19.04 -25.25 0.32
C ALA A 85 18.02 -24.25 -0.29
N PHE A 86 18.46 -23.41 -1.24
CA PHE A 86 17.56 -22.51 -1.95
C PHE A 86 16.65 -23.26 -2.94
N ALA A 87 17.15 -24.28 -3.62
CA ALA A 87 16.38 -25.11 -4.54
C ALA A 87 15.22 -25.84 -3.83
N ASP A 88 15.38 -26.22 -2.56
CA ASP A 88 14.30 -26.83 -1.77
C ASP A 88 13.14 -25.83 -1.53
N ARG A 89 13.44 -24.54 -1.39
CA ARG A 89 12.40 -23.49 -1.36
C ARG A 89 11.70 -23.36 -2.71
N VAL A 90 12.44 -23.38 -3.80
CA VAL A 90 11.89 -23.31 -5.17
C VAL A 90 10.94 -24.48 -5.43
N LYS A 91 11.23 -25.69 -4.94
CA LYS A 91 10.31 -26.83 -5.01
C LYS A 91 8.95 -26.54 -4.35
N ASN A 92 8.93 -25.77 -3.26
CA ASN A 92 7.67 -25.38 -2.64
C ASN A 92 6.83 -24.45 -3.54
N TRP A 93 7.49 -23.51 -4.26
CA TRP A 93 6.74 -22.68 -5.21
C TRP A 93 6.21 -23.51 -6.40
N GLU A 94 6.95 -24.53 -6.82
CA GLU A 94 6.55 -25.44 -7.90
C GLU A 94 5.31 -26.31 -7.56
N ARG A 95 4.90 -26.39 -6.29
CA ARG A 95 3.64 -27.01 -5.85
C ARG A 95 2.42 -26.25 -6.34
N GLY A 96 2.56 -24.93 -6.49
CA GLY A 96 1.46 -24.07 -6.87
C GLY A 96 0.97 -24.29 -8.30
N ALA A 97 -0.31 -23.95 -8.52
CA ALA A 97 -0.96 -24.00 -9.81
C ALA A 97 -0.20 -23.17 -10.87
N PRO A 98 -0.28 -23.54 -12.15
CA PRO A 98 0.35 -22.80 -13.24
C PRO A 98 -0.15 -21.34 -13.30
N ASP A 99 0.78 -20.41 -13.48
CA ASP A 99 0.47 -18.99 -13.71
C ASP A 99 0.72 -18.66 -15.20
N ARG A 100 -0.23 -17.96 -15.84
CA ARG A 100 -0.16 -17.62 -17.26
C ARG A 100 0.80 -16.46 -17.56
N ARG A 101 1.48 -15.90 -16.55
CA ARG A 101 2.46 -14.82 -16.73
C ARG A 101 3.61 -15.26 -17.60
N ARG A 102 3.80 -14.58 -18.71
CA ARG A 102 4.92 -14.85 -19.62
C ARG A 102 5.72 -13.56 -19.83
N THR A 103 7.03 -13.69 -19.85
CA THR A 103 7.89 -12.62 -20.36
C THR A 103 7.82 -12.67 -21.88
N THR A 104 7.26 -11.63 -22.47
CA THR A 104 7.20 -11.42 -23.90
C THR A 104 8.05 -10.22 -24.29
N THR A 105 8.45 -10.10 -25.55
CA THR A 105 9.16 -8.91 -26.04
C THR A 105 8.37 -7.62 -25.79
N LYS A 106 7.02 -7.71 -25.83
CA LYS A 106 6.11 -6.58 -25.60
C LYS A 106 6.14 -6.08 -24.14
N ASN A 107 6.23 -6.99 -23.17
CA ASN A 107 6.22 -6.61 -21.75
C ASN A 107 7.62 -6.58 -21.09
N ALA A 108 8.66 -7.08 -21.77
CA ALA A 108 10.02 -7.14 -21.24
C ALA A 108 10.56 -5.77 -20.81
N LYS A 109 10.33 -4.72 -21.62
CA LYS A 109 10.74 -3.35 -21.28
C LYS A 109 10.07 -2.83 -20.00
N ARG A 110 8.76 -3.07 -19.83
CA ARG A 110 8.02 -2.69 -18.61
C ARG A 110 8.51 -3.47 -17.39
N ARG A 111 8.73 -4.79 -17.53
CA ARG A 111 9.29 -5.63 -16.46
C ARG A 111 10.67 -5.13 -16.02
N LEU A 112 11.53 -4.79 -16.97
CA LEU A 112 12.86 -4.26 -16.67
C LEU A 112 12.79 -2.87 -16.01
N ALA A 113 11.86 -2.00 -16.44
CA ALA A 113 11.68 -0.68 -15.84
C ALA A 113 11.25 -0.76 -14.37
N ASP A 114 10.28 -1.63 -14.03
CA ASP A 114 9.82 -1.82 -12.66
C ASP A 114 10.87 -2.54 -11.79
N PHE A 115 11.57 -3.51 -12.36
CA PHE A 115 12.72 -4.15 -11.72
C PHE A 115 13.80 -3.10 -11.38
N ARG A 116 14.13 -2.24 -12.35
CA ARG A 116 15.07 -1.13 -12.15
C ARG A 116 14.62 -0.18 -11.04
N ALA A 117 13.33 0.20 -11.00
CA ALA A 117 12.79 1.04 -9.93
C ALA A 117 12.94 0.38 -8.54
N GLY A 118 12.77 -0.94 -8.45
CA GLY A 118 13.03 -1.71 -7.24
C GLY A 118 14.51 -1.73 -6.85
N VAL A 119 15.39 -2.04 -7.80
CA VAL A 119 16.85 -2.10 -7.59
C VAL A 119 17.41 -0.74 -7.13
N TYR A 120 16.90 0.38 -7.68
CA TYR A 120 17.26 1.74 -7.22
C TYR A 120 16.50 2.19 -5.97
N MET A 121 15.84 1.28 -5.24
CA MET A 121 15.15 1.54 -3.97
C MET A 121 14.02 2.59 -4.02
N GLN A 122 13.53 2.98 -5.22
CA GLN A 122 12.50 4.02 -5.37
C GLN A 122 11.21 3.70 -4.61
N THR A 123 10.80 2.43 -4.56
CA THR A 123 9.65 1.98 -3.79
C THR A 123 9.88 2.03 -2.28
N LEU A 124 11.13 1.80 -1.85
CA LEU A 124 11.51 1.82 -0.44
C LEU A 124 11.63 3.25 0.09
N LEU A 125 12.12 4.19 -0.73
CA LEU A 125 12.30 5.61 -0.40
C LEU A 125 10.97 6.35 -0.17
N ARG A 126 9.82 5.75 -0.47
CA ARG A 126 8.50 6.28 -0.06
C ARG A 126 8.37 6.40 1.49
N ASP A 127 9.20 5.70 2.25
CA ASP A 127 9.45 5.89 3.68
C ASP A 127 10.91 6.33 3.80
N SER A 128 11.15 7.63 3.93
CA SER A 128 12.48 8.25 3.79
C SER A 128 13.52 7.66 4.75
N ALA A 129 13.19 7.54 6.04
CA ALA A 129 14.13 7.03 7.05
C ALA A 129 14.46 5.55 6.84
N ALA A 130 13.44 4.69 6.64
CA ALA A 130 13.68 3.27 6.39
C ALA A 130 14.32 3.02 5.02
N GLY A 131 13.94 3.83 4.02
CA GLY A 131 14.49 3.75 2.67
C GLY A 131 15.95 4.13 2.61
N LEU A 132 16.34 5.25 3.22
CA LEU A 132 17.74 5.70 3.25
C LEU A 132 18.62 4.71 4.02
N MET A 133 18.19 4.31 5.22
CA MET A 133 18.90 3.30 6.02
C MET A 133 19.14 2.01 5.23
N HIS A 134 18.09 1.48 4.57
CA HIS A 134 18.22 0.25 3.78
C HIS A 134 19.06 0.47 2.52
N SER A 135 19.01 1.65 1.90
CA SER A 135 19.86 1.99 0.75
C SER A 135 21.35 2.01 1.13
N MET A 136 21.69 2.53 2.31
CA MET A 136 23.07 2.48 2.83
C MET A 136 23.56 1.03 2.99
N ILE A 137 22.74 0.16 3.56
CA ILE A 137 23.08 -1.27 3.70
C ILE A 137 23.20 -1.93 2.32
N TYR A 138 22.23 -1.73 1.46
CA TYR A 138 22.16 -2.40 0.16
C TYR A 138 23.28 -1.98 -0.79
N PHE A 139 23.45 -0.67 -1.01
CA PHE A 139 24.48 -0.17 -1.91
C PHE A 139 25.89 -0.33 -1.31
N GLY A 140 26.02 -0.16 0.02
CA GLY A 140 27.25 -0.45 0.71
C GLY A 140 27.68 -1.93 0.57
N PHE A 141 26.73 -2.85 0.79
CA PHE A 141 26.96 -4.29 0.58
C PHE A 141 27.35 -4.63 -0.86
N LEU A 142 26.62 -4.12 -1.86
CA LEU A 142 26.93 -4.36 -3.27
C LEU A 142 28.29 -3.76 -3.68
N ALA A 143 28.63 -2.58 -3.17
CA ALA A 143 29.91 -1.96 -3.40
C ALA A 143 31.06 -2.80 -2.80
N LEU A 144 30.91 -3.25 -1.56
CA LEU A 144 31.90 -4.12 -0.91
C LEU A 144 32.04 -5.48 -1.61
N LEU A 145 30.92 -6.07 -2.04
CA LEU A 145 30.96 -7.29 -2.86
C LEU A 145 31.70 -7.05 -4.18
N GLY A 146 31.46 -5.92 -4.82
CA GLY A 146 32.19 -5.50 -6.02
C GLY A 146 33.69 -5.29 -5.75
N VAL A 147 34.03 -4.59 -4.66
CA VAL A 147 35.41 -4.38 -4.19
C VAL A 147 36.14 -5.71 -3.99
N THR A 148 35.54 -6.65 -3.25
CA THR A 148 36.12 -7.98 -2.99
C THR A 148 36.27 -8.79 -4.29
N THR A 149 35.26 -8.74 -5.18
CA THR A 149 35.33 -9.44 -6.46
C THR A 149 36.42 -8.87 -7.36
N VAL A 150 36.57 -7.54 -7.41
CA VAL A 150 37.61 -6.87 -8.20
C VAL A 150 38.99 -7.23 -7.66
N LEU A 151 39.16 -7.26 -6.33
CA LEU A 151 40.41 -7.67 -5.70
C LEU A 151 40.78 -9.14 -6.04
N GLU A 152 39.81 -10.03 -5.94
CA GLU A 152 40.00 -11.45 -6.26
C GLU A 152 40.34 -11.63 -7.75
N VAL A 153 39.66 -10.92 -8.65
CA VAL A 153 39.95 -10.97 -10.09
C VAL A 153 41.41 -10.50 -10.36
N ASP A 154 41.81 -9.36 -9.79
CA ASP A 154 43.16 -8.83 -9.95
C ASP A 154 44.20 -9.79 -9.38
N HIS A 155 43.91 -10.37 -8.20
CA HIS A 155 44.81 -11.39 -7.58
C HIS A 155 45.04 -12.59 -8.49
N GLN A 156 44.01 -13.08 -9.19
CA GLN A 156 44.08 -14.27 -10.05
C GLN A 156 44.66 -13.98 -11.47
N LEU A 157 44.86 -12.70 -11.85
CA LEU A 157 45.39 -12.34 -13.15
C LEU A 157 46.92 -12.49 -13.21
N PRO A 158 47.45 -12.82 -14.41
CA PRO A 158 48.93 -12.72 -14.67
C PRO A 158 49.42 -11.30 -14.39
N VAL A 159 50.72 -11.18 -14.02
CA VAL A 159 51.34 -9.89 -13.72
C VAL A 159 51.06 -8.82 -14.71
N ASP A 160 51.22 -9.15 -16.00
CA ASP A 160 51.12 -8.21 -17.12
C ASP A 160 49.66 -7.70 -17.31
N LEU A 161 48.66 -8.36 -16.70
CA LEU A 161 47.26 -8.05 -16.78
C LEU A 161 46.69 -7.46 -15.49
N LYS A 162 47.47 -7.45 -14.38
CA LYS A 162 47.07 -6.82 -13.14
C LYS A 162 46.87 -5.33 -13.32
N PHE A 163 45.78 -4.82 -12.75
CA PHE A 163 45.33 -3.41 -12.90
C PHE A 163 45.22 -2.64 -11.59
N LEU A 164 45.17 -3.33 -10.43
CA LEU A 164 45.11 -2.70 -9.11
C LEU A 164 46.52 -2.29 -8.62
N HIS A 165 47.15 -1.34 -9.31
CA HIS A 165 48.45 -0.77 -8.92
C HIS A 165 48.45 0.75 -8.99
N GLY A 166 49.38 1.40 -8.30
CA GLY A 166 49.60 2.85 -8.34
C GLY A 166 48.32 3.64 -7.97
N ARG A 167 47.93 4.61 -8.79
CA ARG A 167 46.78 5.48 -8.55
C ARG A 167 45.44 4.73 -8.56
N THR A 168 45.31 3.66 -9.34
CA THR A 168 44.12 2.82 -9.41
C THR A 168 43.89 2.13 -8.07
N TYR A 169 44.94 1.56 -7.47
CA TYR A 169 44.88 0.95 -6.14
C TYR A 169 44.46 1.98 -5.07
N MET A 170 45.07 3.19 -5.08
CA MET A 170 44.71 4.24 -4.13
C MET A 170 43.23 4.63 -4.22
N ALA A 171 42.70 4.85 -5.44
CA ALA A 171 41.29 5.15 -5.64
C ALA A 171 40.36 4.00 -5.21
N TYR A 172 40.75 2.76 -5.51
CA TYR A 172 40.05 1.54 -5.10
C TYR A 172 40.00 1.43 -3.57
N SER A 173 41.09 1.65 -2.87
CA SER A 173 41.17 1.58 -1.41
C SER A 173 40.29 2.64 -0.73
N ALA A 174 40.37 3.90 -1.19
CA ALA A 174 39.48 4.97 -0.70
C ALA A 174 37.98 4.65 -0.95
N PHE A 175 37.64 4.09 -2.09
CA PHE A 175 36.27 3.67 -2.37
C PHE A 175 35.81 2.51 -1.49
N ALA A 176 36.68 1.55 -1.21
CA ALA A 176 36.42 0.41 -0.33
C ALA A 176 36.09 0.87 1.10
N ASP A 177 36.92 1.77 1.65
CA ASP A 177 36.70 2.34 2.98
C ASP A 177 35.40 3.15 3.07
N PHE A 178 35.12 3.98 2.04
CA PHE A 178 33.87 4.72 1.98
C PHE A 178 32.65 3.77 1.93
N ALA A 179 32.69 2.74 1.11
CA ALA A 179 31.62 1.76 1.02
C ALA A 179 31.42 1.00 2.36
N GLY A 180 32.51 0.64 3.02
CA GLY A 180 32.51 0.03 4.33
C GLY A 180 31.90 0.93 5.41
N LEU A 181 32.25 2.20 5.43
CA LEU A 181 31.69 3.19 6.36
C LEU A 181 30.19 3.36 6.15
N VAL A 182 29.73 3.49 4.89
CA VAL A 182 28.29 3.60 4.55
C VAL A 182 27.55 2.33 4.98
N PHE A 183 28.12 1.15 4.74
CA PHE A 183 27.54 -0.13 5.11
C PHE A 183 27.39 -0.27 6.64
N VAL A 184 28.46 -0.06 7.38
CA VAL A 184 28.45 -0.15 8.86
C VAL A 184 27.51 0.89 9.45
N GLY A 185 27.55 2.13 8.97
CA GLY A 185 26.62 3.20 9.39
C GLY A 185 25.15 2.80 9.19
N GLY A 186 24.83 2.19 8.04
CA GLY A 186 23.49 1.66 7.76
C GLY A 186 23.07 0.55 8.72
N ILE A 187 23.99 -0.39 9.05
CA ILE A 187 23.73 -1.48 10.00
C ILE A 187 23.51 -0.93 11.42
N VAL A 188 24.36 -0.01 11.88
CA VAL A 188 24.19 0.64 13.19
C VAL A 188 22.85 1.34 13.26
N TRP A 189 22.46 2.08 12.21
CA TRP A 189 21.15 2.73 12.16
C TRP A 189 20.00 1.70 12.19
N ALA A 190 20.13 0.56 11.51
CA ALA A 190 19.14 -0.51 11.57
C ALA A 190 19.00 -1.12 12.97
N ILE A 191 20.11 -1.29 13.70
CA ILE A 191 20.12 -1.74 15.09
C ILE A 191 19.40 -0.72 15.99
N VAL A 192 19.76 0.57 15.91
CA VAL A 192 19.10 1.65 16.64
C VAL A 192 17.61 1.68 16.37
N ARG A 193 17.22 1.64 15.09
CA ARG A 193 15.81 1.66 14.69
C ARG A 193 15.02 0.45 15.21
N ARG A 194 15.59 -0.74 15.19
CA ARG A 194 14.89 -1.97 15.58
C ARG A 194 14.83 -2.18 17.09
N TYR A 195 15.90 -1.86 17.82
CA TYR A 195 16.03 -2.22 19.23
C TYR A 195 15.87 -1.03 20.18
N ILE A 196 16.15 0.22 19.75
CA ILE A 196 16.02 1.44 20.55
C ILE A 196 14.73 2.18 20.19
N GLN A 197 14.54 2.62 18.93
CA GLN A 197 13.36 3.39 18.51
C GLN A 197 12.09 2.52 18.45
N ARG A 198 12.19 1.25 18.09
CA ARG A 198 11.15 0.22 18.12
C ARG A 198 9.79 0.65 17.53
N PRO A 199 9.69 1.19 16.29
CA PRO A 199 8.40 1.53 15.69
C PRO A 199 7.42 0.36 15.75
N TYR A 200 6.14 0.62 16.07
CA TYR A 200 5.12 -0.41 16.31
C TYR A 200 5.11 -1.50 15.24
N ARG A 201 5.08 -1.12 13.96
CA ARG A 201 4.98 -2.07 12.83
C ARG A 201 6.12 -3.10 12.74
N ILE A 202 7.32 -2.80 13.27
CA ILE A 202 8.46 -3.73 13.30
C ILE A 202 8.68 -4.36 14.67
N ARG A 203 8.27 -3.68 15.75
CA ARG A 203 8.41 -4.16 17.13
C ARG A 203 7.71 -5.50 17.34
N ILE A 204 6.46 -5.63 16.86
CA ILE A 204 5.62 -6.82 17.03
C ILE A 204 6.14 -8.07 16.30
N LYS A 205 7.08 -7.90 15.36
CA LYS A 205 7.70 -9.00 14.59
C LYS A 205 9.22 -8.97 14.66
N THR A 206 9.78 -8.39 15.72
CA THR A 206 11.23 -8.47 15.97
C THR A 206 11.55 -9.81 16.64
N LYS A 207 12.44 -10.58 16.02
CA LYS A 207 12.78 -11.96 16.38
C LYS A 207 14.30 -12.11 16.53
N PRO A 208 14.81 -13.18 17.20
CA PRO A 208 16.24 -13.44 17.34
C PRO A 208 17.00 -13.50 16.01
N GLU A 209 16.34 -13.96 14.95
CA GLU A 209 16.89 -13.97 13.58
C GLU A 209 17.41 -12.60 13.13
N HIS A 210 16.70 -11.52 13.48
CA HIS A 210 17.14 -10.18 13.11
C HIS A 210 18.41 -9.73 13.84
N ALA A 211 18.58 -10.17 15.10
CA ALA A 211 19.81 -9.92 15.85
C ALA A 211 20.99 -10.69 15.23
N LEU A 212 20.77 -11.96 14.86
CA LEU A 212 21.78 -12.77 14.18
C LEU A 212 22.23 -12.11 12.86
N ILE A 213 21.29 -11.73 12.00
CA ILE A 213 21.60 -11.10 10.70
C ILE A 213 22.37 -9.79 10.88
N LEU A 214 21.88 -8.90 11.74
CA LEU A 214 22.54 -7.60 11.98
C LEU A 214 23.90 -7.78 12.66
N GLY A 215 24.02 -8.75 13.57
CA GLY A 215 25.28 -9.09 14.22
C GLY A 215 26.32 -9.62 13.22
N VAL A 216 25.95 -10.55 12.35
CA VAL A 216 26.83 -11.09 11.30
C VAL A 216 27.31 -9.97 10.37
N PHE A 217 26.41 -9.12 9.89
CA PHE A 217 26.79 -8.00 9.01
C PHE A 217 27.66 -6.96 9.70
N LEU A 218 27.39 -6.65 10.97
CA LEU A 218 28.23 -5.75 11.74
C LEU A 218 29.64 -6.35 11.94
N THR A 219 29.71 -7.65 12.25
CA THR A 219 31.00 -8.35 12.42
C THR A 219 31.77 -8.37 11.11
N ILE A 220 31.15 -8.65 9.96
CA ILE A 220 31.78 -8.58 8.64
C ILE A 220 32.37 -7.18 8.42
N GLY A 221 31.59 -6.10 8.63
CA GLY A 221 32.06 -4.74 8.39
C GLY A 221 33.22 -4.34 9.32
N LEU A 222 33.10 -4.61 10.62
CA LEU A 222 34.13 -4.24 11.60
C LEU A 222 35.38 -5.09 11.45
N SER A 223 35.27 -6.42 11.26
CA SER A 223 36.41 -7.29 11.07
C SER A 223 37.19 -6.98 9.78
N GLY A 224 36.49 -6.51 8.72
CA GLY A 224 37.13 -6.05 7.50
C GLY A 224 38.06 -4.85 7.74
N PHE A 225 37.57 -3.81 8.44
CA PHE A 225 38.40 -2.66 8.80
C PHE A 225 39.57 -3.02 9.74
N LEU A 226 39.32 -3.93 10.70
CA LEU A 226 40.39 -4.35 11.63
C LEU A 226 41.45 -5.19 10.90
N ALA A 227 41.04 -6.14 10.05
CA ALA A 227 41.97 -6.91 9.23
C ALA A 227 42.83 -6.01 8.32
N GLU A 228 42.19 -5.00 7.69
CA GLU A 228 42.93 -4.01 6.89
C GLU A 228 43.89 -3.19 7.74
N GLY A 229 43.47 -2.68 8.91
CA GLY A 229 44.31 -1.89 9.80
C GLY A 229 45.54 -2.66 10.29
N PHE A 230 45.37 -3.93 10.70
CA PHE A 230 46.49 -4.76 11.13
C PHE A 230 47.43 -5.12 9.98
N ARG A 231 46.93 -5.43 8.78
CA ARG A 231 47.72 -5.61 7.55
C ARG A 231 48.58 -4.38 7.24
N ILE A 232 47.97 -3.18 7.29
CA ILE A 232 48.70 -1.91 7.02
C ILE A 232 49.81 -1.69 8.07
N ALA A 233 49.52 -1.98 9.34
CA ALA A 233 50.52 -1.87 10.42
C ALA A 233 51.67 -2.89 10.24
N GLU A 234 51.38 -4.14 9.87
CA GLU A 234 52.37 -5.18 9.56
C GLU A 234 53.25 -4.75 8.39
N GLY A 235 52.71 -4.21 7.31
CA GLY A 235 53.46 -3.70 6.14
C GLY A 235 54.24 -2.41 6.37
N GLY A 236 54.27 -1.85 7.62
CA GLY A 236 55.08 -0.69 8.01
C GLY A 236 54.46 0.66 7.61
N THR A 237 53.16 0.80 7.53
CA THR A 237 52.39 2.04 7.33
C THR A 237 52.90 2.89 6.16
N GLN A 238 53.00 2.32 5.00
CA GLN A 238 53.51 3.00 3.80
C GLN A 238 52.66 4.24 3.41
N GLY A 239 53.29 5.25 2.80
CA GLY A 239 52.68 6.55 2.55
C GLY A 239 51.46 6.53 1.62
N PHE A 240 51.35 5.57 0.72
CA PHE A 240 50.18 5.40 -0.15
C PHE A 240 48.96 4.79 0.56
N GLU A 241 49.13 4.06 1.69
CA GLU A 241 48.07 3.47 2.49
C GLU A 241 47.20 4.52 3.21
N LYS A 242 47.60 5.81 3.20
CA LYS A 242 46.76 6.91 3.65
C LYS A 242 45.44 7.04 2.89
N TRP A 243 45.34 6.44 1.70
CA TRP A 243 44.12 6.38 0.94
C TRP A 243 43.09 5.38 1.54
N SER A 244 43.52 4.44 2.35
CA SER A 244 42.70 3.65 3.26
C SER A 244 42.37 4.49 4.50
N PHE A 245 41.50 5.49 4.35
CA PHE A 245 41.31 6.54 5.36
C PHE A 245 40.66 6.05 6.67
N ILE A 246 40.15 4.82 6.74
CA ILE A 246 39.74 4.11 7.97
C ILE A 246 40.80 3.11 8.41
N GLY A 247 41.32 2.28 7.50
CA GLY A 247 42.34 1.27 7.80
C GLY A 247 43.64 1.90 8.31
N TYR A 248 44.10 3.01 7.67
CA TYR A 248 45.35 3.68 8.04
C TYR A 248 45.37 4.26 9.46
N PRO A 249 44.34 5.04 9.93
CA PRO A 249 44.25 5.47 11.32
C PRO A 249 44.20 4.30 12.31
N ILE A 250 43.52 3.19 11.97
CA ILE A 250 43.50 1.99 12.81
C ILE A 250 44.94 1.43 12.92
N ALA A 251 45.71 1.34 11.82
CA ALA A 251 47.06 0.90 11.82
C ALA A 251 47.98 1.74 12.74
N GLN A 252 47.80 3.07 12.72
CA GLN A 252 48.53 4.00 13.61
C GLN A 252 48.29 3.78 15.09
N ILE A 253 47.12 3.29 15.50
CA ILE A 253 46.84 2.95 16.91
C ILE A 253 47.74 1.81 17.40
N PHE A 254 48.10 0.89 16.52
CA PHE A 254 48.90 -0.27 16.82
C PHE A 254 50.38 -0.10 16.44
N ASP A 255 50.79 1.10 16.02
CA ASP A 255 52.19 1.46 15.76
C ASP A 255 53.02 1.28 17.04
N GLY A 256 54.05 0.46 17.00
CA GLY A 256 54.85 0.08 18.18
C GLY A 256 54.51 -1.29 18.76
N MET A 257 53.53 -2.02 18.20
CA MET A 257 53.35 -3.44 18.51
C MET A 257 54.45 -4.28 17.81
N SER A 258 54.89 -5.43 18.43
CA SER A 258 55.86 -6.29 17.78
C SER A 258 55.33 -6.93 16.49
N ALA A 259 56.17 -7.18 15.51
CA ALA A 259 55.77 -7.77 14.21
C ALA A 259 55.02 -9.09 14.39
N ASP A 260 55.46 -9.98 15.27
CA ASP A 260 54.76 -11.25 15.56
C ASP A 260 53.33 -11.05 16.09
N ASN A 261 53.10 -10.01 16.90
CA ASN A 261 51.77 -9.69 17.41
C ASN A 261 50.91 -9.06 16.33
N LEU A 262 51.45 -8.20 15.48
CA LEU A 262 50.70 -7.62 14.33
C LEU A 262 50.22 -8.71 13.38
N GLU A 263 51.12 -9.63 13.01
CA GLU A 263 50.79 -10.79 12.17
C GLU A 263 49.71 -11.67 12.81
N LEU A 264 49.86 -11.99 14.13
CA LEU A 264 48.84 -12.78 14.85
C LEU A 264 47.46 -12.10 14.83
N TRP A 265 47.40 -10.78 15.12
CA TRP A 265 46.12 -10.07 15.12
C TRP A 265 45.57 -9.90 13.73
N HIS A 266 46.39 -9.74 12.68
CA HIS A 266 45.96 -9.77 11.30
C HIS A 266 45.29 -11.11 10.94
N GLN A 267 45.93 -12.21 11.28
CA GLN A 267 45.38 -13.57 11.09
C GLN A 267 44.06 -13.78 11.84
N ILE A 268 43.95 -13.31 13.10
CA ILE A 268 42.72 -13.41 13.90
C ILE A 268 41.58 -12.64 13.24
N TRP A 269 41.77 -11.38 12.84
CA TRP A 269 40.72 -10.57 12.25
C TRP A 269 40.39 -10.99 10.82
N TRP A 270 41.33 -11.44 10.04
CA TRP A 270 41.10 -12.08 8.75
C TRP A 270 40.27 -13.36 8.94
N GLY A 271 40.62 -14.22 9.88
CA GLY A 271 39.85 -15.43 10.21
C GLY A 271 38.41 -15.10 10.67
N ALA A 272 38.26 -14.10 11.55
CA ALA A 272 36.94 -13.63 12.00
C ALA A 272 36.08 -13.12 10.83
N HIS A 273 36.69 -12.38 9.89
CA HIS A 273 36.00 -11.91 8.68
C HIS A 273 35.54 -13.07 7.79
N VAL A 274 36.44 -14.06 7.51
CA VAL A 274 36.12 -15.24 6.72
C VAL A 274 35.02 -16.09 7.38
N VAL A 275 35.13 -16.35 8.69
CA VAL A 275 34.11 -17.12 9.43
C VAL A 275 32.76 -16.40 9.37
N SER A 276 32.73 -15.07 9.57
CA SER A 276 31.50 -14.29 9.48
C SER A 276 30.88 -14.33 8.08
N PHE A 277 31.71 -14.32 7.04
CA PHE A 277 31.26 -14.48 5.65
C PHE A 277 30.71 -15.89 5.39
N LEU A 278 31.34 -16.95 5.91
CA LEU A 278 30.83 -18.32 5.83
C LEU A 278 29.49 -18.47 6.57
N VAL A 279 29.35 -17.85 7.74
CA VAL A 279 28.07 -17.79 8.47
C VAL A 279 27.01 -17.04 7.64
N PHE A 280 27.38 -15.92 7.01
CA PHE A 280 26.48 -15.21 6.09
C PHE A 280 26.01 -16.13 4.96
N LEU A 281 26.90 -16.86 4.29
CA LEU A 281 26.53 -17.81 3.23
C LEU A 281 25.60 -18.92 3.75
N ALA A 282 25.84 -19.41 4.97
CA ALA A 282 25.01 -20.43 5.61
C ALA A 282 23.60 -19.94 5.93
N ILE A 283 23.46 -18.72 6.46
CA ILE A 283 22.15 -18.20 6.86
C ILE A 283 21.35 -17.61 5.69
N LEU A 284 21.98 -17.31 4.57
CA LEU A 284 21.38 -16.65 3.40
C LEU A 284 20.16 -17.40 2.85
N PRO A 285 20.16 -18.71 2.56
CA PRO A 285 19.00 -19.42 2.03
C PRO A 285 17.93 -19.74 3.08
N ILE A 286 18.30 -19.84 4.36
CA ILE A 286 17.42 -20.34 5.43
C ILE A 286 16.75 -19.21 6.25
N THR A 287 17.30 -18.00 6.22
CA THR A 287 16.76 -16.85 6.96
C THR A 287 16.02 -15.87 6.03
N MET A 288 15.56 -14.76 6.61
CA MET A 288 14.98 -13.63 5.87
C MET A 288 15.92 -13.08 4.78
N LEU A 289 17.23 -13.31 4.85
CA LEU A 289 18.20 -12.86 3.85
C LEU A 289 17.92 -13.37 2.44
N ARG A 290 17.18 -14.48 2.28
CA ARG A 290 16.70 -14.96 0.98
C ARG A 290 15.99 -13.89 0.16
N HIS A 291 15.43 -12.84 0.83
CA HIS A 291 14.79 -11.72 0.14
C HIS A 291 15.74 -10.98 -0.82
N MET A 292 17.05 -11.09 -0.64
CA MET A 292 18.04 -10.53 -1.56
C MET A 292 17.87 -11.06 -3.00
N PHE A 293 17.38 -12.29 -3.15
CA PHE A 293 17.08 -12.91 -4.44
C PHE A 293 15.57 -12.92 -4.74
N THR A 294 14.75 -13.27 -3.75
CA THR A 294 13.30 -13.47 -3.97
C THR A 294 12.55 -12.16 -4.17
N SER A 295 12.95 -11.06 -3.50
CA SER A 295 12.27 -9.77 -3.69
C SER A 295 12.51 -9.16 -5.09
N PRO A 296 13.75 -9.08 -5.63
CA PRO A 296 13.97 -8.66 -7.01
C PRO A 296 13.25 -9.55 -8.03
N LEU A 297 13.27 -10.87 -7.83
CA LEU A 297 12.55 -11.81 -8.68
C LEU A 297 11.04 -11.55 -8.64
N ASN A 298 10.48 -11.30 -7.45
CA ASN A 298 9.07 -10.98 -7.26
C ASN A 298 8.66 -9.69 -7.97
N MET A 299 9.49 -8.63 -7.88
CA MET A 299 9.28 -7.37 -8.60
C MET A 299 9.29 -7.57 -10.11
N TYR A 300 10.24 -8.36 -10.63
CA TYR A 300 10.32 -8.68 -12.06
C TYR A 300 9.08 -9.45 -12.53
N LEU A 301 8.53 -10.33 -11.72
CA LEU A 301 7.41 -11.21 -12.03
C LEU A 301 6.04 -10.62 -11.68
N LYS A 302 5.94 -9.35 -11.27
CA LYS A 302 4.66 -8.65 -11.08
C LYS A 302 3.76 -8.79 -12.31
N ASP A 303 2.46 -9.01 -12.09
CA ASP A 303 1.47 -9.01 -13.16
C ASP A 303 1.29 -7.59 -13.73
N ARG A 304 1.51 -7.44 -15.03
CA ARG A 304 1.39 -6.16 -15.76
C ARG A 304 0.46 -6.25 -16.95
N ASP A 305 -0.02 -7.43 -17.25
CA ASP A 305 -0.88 -7.70 -18.40
C ASP A 305 -2.35 -7.61 -17.97
N ARG A 306 -2.66 -7.96 -16.74
CA ARG A 306 -3.98 -7.78 -16.13
C ARG A 306 -4.15 -6.31 -15.67
N PRO A 307 -5.30 -5.67 -15.97
CA PRO A 307 -5.61 -4.35 -15.40
C PRO A 307 -5.54 -4.38 -13.88
N LYS A 308 -5.02 -3.31 -13.29
CA LYS A 308 -4.75 -3.20 -11.85
C LYS A 308 -6.00 -3.45 -10.99
N GLY A 309 -7.18 -3.02 -11.48
CA GLY A 309 -8.47 -3.19 -10.81
C GLY A 309 -9.16 -4.54 -11.05
N ALA A 310 -8.69 -5.36 -11.99
CA ALA A 310 -9.33 -6.62 -12.31
C ALA A 310 -8.93 -7.74 -11.36
N MET A 311 -9.90 -8.56 -10.94
CA MET A 311 -9.63 -9.87 -10.32
C MET A 311 -9.09 -10.84 -11.36
N ARG A 312 -8.48 -11.92 -10.90
CA ARG A 312 -8.06 -13.02 -11.75
C ARG A 312 -9.31 -13.63 -12.42
N ALA A 313 -9.21 -13.84 -13.74
CA ALA A 313 -10.30 -14.42 -14.51
C ALA A 313 -10.59 -15.85 -14.04
N MET A 314 -11.88 -16.19 -13.99
CA MET A 314 -12.40 -17.54 -13.83
C MET A 314 -12.94 -18.04 -15.17
N PRO A 315 -12.94 -19.35 -15.42
CA PRO A 315 -13.64 -19.91 -16.58
C PRO A 315 -15.15 -19.67 -16.45
N ASN A 316 -15.90 -19.91 -17.55
CA ASN A 316 -17.34 -19.97 -17.47
C ASN A 316 -17.74 -21.11 -16.55
N LEU A 317 -18.41 -20.80 -15.43
CA LEU A 317 -18.72 -21.80 -14.39
C LEU A 317 -19.81 -22.78 -14.81
N THR A 318 -20.59 -22.46 -15.84
CA THR A 318 -21.62 -23.37 -16.39
C THR A 318 -21.05 -24.40 -17.39
N GLU A 319 -19.83 -24.17 -17.88
CA GLU A 319 -19.20 -24.99 -18.92
C GLU A 319 -17.90 -25.67 -18.47
N THR A 320 -17.37 -25.28 -17.30
CA THR A 320 -16.07 -25.75 -16.80
C THR A 320 -16.17 -27.17 -16.25
N SER A 321 -15.09 -27.95 -16.39
CA SER A 321 -14.90 -29.24 -15.75
C SER A 321 -14.19 -29.16 -14.41
N LEU A 322 -13.93 -27.94 -13.88
CA LEU A 322 -13.31 -27.77 -12.57
C LEU A 322 -14.29 -28.15 -11.47
N GLU A 323 -13.86 -28.98 -10.52
CA GLU A 323 -14.64 -29.42 -9.36
C GLU A 323 -14.49 -28.50 -8.15
N THR A 324 -13.40 -27.72 -8.09
CA THR A 324 -13.08 -26.80 -6.99
C THR A 324 -12.76 -25.39 -7.49
N PHE A 325 -13.18 -24.39 -6.72
CA PHE A 325 -13.02 -22.98 -7.05
C PHE A 325 -12.40 -22.23 -5.89
N GLY A 326 -11.46 -21.33 -6.21
CA GLY A 326 -10.77 -20.54 -5.19
C GLY A 326 -9.55 -21.27 -4.59
N ALA A 327 -9.18 -20.92 -3.37
CA ALA A 327 -8.01 -21.49 -2.69
C ALA A 327 -8.34 -21.90 -1.26
N SER A 328 -8.18 -23.18 -0.95
CA SER A 328 -8.28 -23.75 0.39
C SER A 328 -7.00 -24.41 0.86
N VAL A 329 -6.20 -24.88 -0.08
CA VAL A 329 -4.91 -25.52 0.17
C VAL A 329 -3.78 -24.76 -0.52
N VAL A 330 -2.56 -25.01 -0.10
CA VAL A 330 -1.36 -24.35 -0.66
C VAL A 330 -1.26 -24.53 -2.18
N GLU A 331 -1.62 -25.69 -2.70
CA GLU A 331 -1.54 -26.04 -4.12
C GLU A 331 -2.53 -25.28 -5.01
N ASP A 332 -3.61 -24.73 -4.44
CA ASP A 332 -4.60 -23.91 -5.16
C ASP A 332 -4.02 -22.52 -5.54
N PHE A 333 -3.08 -22.04 -4.75
CA PHE A 333 -2.36 -20.82 -5.11
C PHE A 333 -1.40 -21.06 -6.27
N THR A 334 -1.20 -20.06 -7.10
CA THR A 334 -0.20 -20.14 -8.16
C THR A 334 1.21 -20.15 -7.59
N TRP A 335 2.16 -20.69 -8.36
CA TRP A 335 3.57 -20.65 -7.99
C TRP A 335 4.06 -19.21 -7.66
N LYS A 336 3.48 -18.18 -8.30
CA LYS A 336 3.82 -16.78 -8.01
C LYS A 336 3.28 -16.33 -6.64
N GLN A 337 2.05 -16.71 -6.29
CA GLN A 337 1.49 -16.42 -4.98
C GLN A 337 2.28 -17.12 -3.86
N LEU A 338 2.85 -18.30 -4.14
CA LEU A 338 3.75 -18.99 -3.20
C LEU A 338 5.13 -18.31 -3.10
N LEU A 339 5.73 -17.86 -4.23
CA LEU A 339 6.94 -17.04 -4.22
C LEU A 339 6.80 -15.76 -3.37
N ASP A 340 5.62 -15.13 -3.37
CA ASP A 340 5.33 -13.94 -2.56
C ASP A 340 5.66 -14.14 -1.07
N THR A 341 5.46 -15.35 -0.54
CA THR A 341 5.69 -15.66 0.88
C THR A 341 7.17 -15.56 1.25
N ASP A 342 8.06 -15.97 0.36
CA ASP A 342 9.51 -15.88 0.53
C ASP A 342 10.07 -14.47 0.16
N ALA A 343 9.34 -13.70 -0.63
CA ALA A 343 9.69 -12.31 -0.94
C ALA A 343 9.31 -11.33 0.17
N CYS A 344 8.43 -11.71 1.09
CA CYS A 344 7.97 -10.87 2.19
C CYS A 344 9.10 -10.59 3.20
N THR A 345 9.42 -9.31 3.39
CA THR A 345 10.43 -8.85 4.35
C THR A 345 9.87 -8.51 5.74
N MET A 346 8.63 -8.85 6.00
CA MET A 346 7.92 -8.58 7.28
C MET A 346 7.95 -7.10 7.71
N CYS A 347 8.09 -6.17 6.78
CA CYS A 347 8.29 -4.74 7.08
C CYS A 347 7.06 -4.04 7.68
N GLY A 348 5.87 -4.66 7.62
CA GLY A 348 4.62 -4.17 8.21
C GLY A 348 4.01 -2.93 7.57
N ARG A 349 4.47 -2.50 6.38
CA ARG A 349 3.85 -1.36 5.68
C ARG A 349 2.39 -1.65 5.30
N CYS A 350 2.10 -2.87 4.85
CA CYS A 350 0.73 -3.29 4.53
C CYS A 350 -0.18 -3.28 5.76
N THR A 351 0.32 -3.69 6.93
CA THR A 351 -0.37 -3.62 8.22
C THR A 351 -0.74 -2.18 8.57
N SER A 352 0.21 -1.24 8.44
CA SER A 352 0.03 0.17 8.84
C SER A 352 -0.97 0.97 7.99
N VAL A 353 -1.32 0.49 6.80
CA VAL A 353 -2.29 1.15 5.90
C VAL A 353 -3.61 0.38 5.77
N CYS A 354 -3.73 -0.76 6.44
CA CYS A 354 -4.93 -1.57 6.37
C CYS A 354 -6.05 -0.97 7.23
N PRO A 355 -7.20 -0.61 6.65
CA PRO A 355 -8.30 -0.03 7.41
C PRO A 355 -8.89 -1.02 8.41
N ALA A 356 -8.99 -2.31 8.06
CA ALA A 356 -9.46 -3.34 8.98
C ALA A 356 -8.54 -3.49 10.20
N HIS A 357 -7.22 -3.52 9.98
CA HIS A 357 -6.26 -3.59 11.08
C HIS A 357 -6.29 -2.34 11.97
N ALA A 358 -6.39 -1.15 11.35
CA ALA A 358 -6.43 0.12 12.07
C ALA A 358 -7.67 0.24 12.99
N THR A 359 -8.77 -0.41 12.63
CA THR A 359 -10.02 -0.40 13.38
C THR A 359 -10.23 -1.64 14.28
N GLY A 360 -9.15 -2.37 14.60
CA GLY A 360 -9.16 -3.47 15.55
C GLY A 360 -9.76 -4.79 15.06
N LYS A 361 -9.94 -4.97 13.74
CA LYS A 361 -10.37 -6.23 13.14
C LYS A 361 -9.22 -7.24 13.06
N PRO A 362 -9.48 -8.55 13.02
CA PRO A 362 -8.44 -9.58 13.08
C PRO A 362 -7.50 -9.61 11.85
N LEU A 363 -7.88 -8.98 10.74
CA LEU A 363 -7.09 -8.98 9.52
C LEU A 363 -5.79 -8.15 9.66
N ASP A 364 -4.64 -8.81 9.60
CA ASP A 364 -3.36 -8.19 9.24
C ASP A 364 -2.91 -8.72 7.87
N PRO A 365 -2.82 -7.87 6.83
CA PRO A 365 -2.43 -8.32 5.49
C PRO A 365 -1.05 -8.98 5.43
N ARG A 366 -0.13 -8.61 6.35
CA ARG A 366 1.16 -9.26 6.49
C ARG A 366 1.01 -10.70 6.97
N GLU A 367 0.11 -10.93 7.94
CA GLU A 367 -0.14 -12.27 8.50
C GLU A 367 -0.73 -13.23 7.45
N ILE A 368 -1.57 -12.75 6.53
CA ILE A 368 -2.05 -13.58 5.41
C ILE A 368 -0.88 -14.17 4.62
N VAL A 369 0.15 -13.36 4.32
CA VAL A 369 1.34 -13.82 3.59
C VAL A 369 2.19 -14.76 4.44
N LEU A 370 2.41 -14.43 5.71
CA LEU A 370 3.25 -15.21 6.62
C LEU A 370 2.62 -16.56 6.94
N LYS A 371 1.33 -16.58 7.32
CA LYS A 371 0.57 -17.80 7.62
C LYS A 371 0.50 -18.73 6.40
N THR A 372 0.31 -18.19 5.19
CA THR A 372 0.42 -18.98 3.94
C THR A 372 1.80 -19.63 3.82
N GLY A 373 2.87 -18.89 4.11
CA GLY A 373 4.24 -19.43 4.09
C GLY A 373 4.49 -20.49 5.18
N GLU A 374 3.86 -20.34 6.34
CA GLU A 374 3.91 -21.32 7.44
C GLU A 374 3.27 -22.65 7.02
N VAL A 375 2.05 -22.59 6.46
CA VAL A 375 1.36 -23.81 5.97
C VAL A 375 2.15 -24.44 4.83
N MET A 376 2.66 -23.66 3.89
CA MET A 376 3.48 -24.13 2.78
C MET A 376 4.74 -24.86 3.28
N ALA A 377 5.42 -24.33 4.29
CA ALA A 377 6.64 -24.93 4.84
C ALA A 377 6.35 -26.21 5.63
N ALA A 378 5.31 -26.20 6.47
CA ALA A 378 4.96 -27.33 7.34
C ALA A 378 4.35 -28.51 6.55
N SER A 379 3.64 -28.25 5.47
CA SER A 379 3.00 -29.27 4.61
C SER A 379 3.92 -29.82 3.51
N ALA A 380 5.21 -29.41 3.46
CA ALA A 380 6.15 -29.91 2.46
C ALA A 380 6.43 -31.40 2.65
N ALA A 381 6.32 -32.20 1.60
CA ALA A 381 6.47 -33.65 1.61
C ALA A 381 7.88 -34.12 2.07
N HIS A 382 8.87 -33.25 2.10
CA HIS A 382 10.24 -33.50 2.49
C HIS A 382 10.71 -32.72 3.72
N GLY A 383 9.80 -32.13 4.50
CA GLY A 383 9.97 -31.74 5.90
C GLY A 383 11.02 -30.68 6.26
N HIS A 384 11.73 -30.05 5.34
CA HIS A 384 12.93 -29.29 5.67
C HIS A 384 13.06 -27.87 5.09
N VAL A 385 11.98 -27.29 4.65
CA VAL A 385 12.02 -25.84 4.50
C VAL A 385 11.64 -25.27 5.85
N SER A 386 12.65 -24.85 6.63
CA SER A 386 12.40 -24.13 7.87
C SER A 386 11.33 -23.08 7.62
N PRO A 387 10.23 -23.06 8.37
CA PRO A 387 9.33 -21.95 8.33
C PRO A 387 10.16 -20.68 8.53
N PRO A 388 9.76 -19.52 7.98
CA PRO A 388 10.45 -18.28 8.28
C PRO A 388 10.67 -18.25 9.78
N LEU A 389 11.93 -18.18 10.21
CA LEU A 389 12.29 -18.19 11.63
C LEU A 389 11.44 -17.16 12.35
N GLY A 390 10.52 -17.59 13.14
CA GLY A 390 9.66 -16.68 13.83
C GLY A 390 8.21 -17.05 14.01
N ILE A 391 7.90 -18.31 13.96
CA ILE A 391 6.64 -18.83 14.45
C ILE A 391 6.68 -18.81 15.97
N ASP A 392 5.73 -18.10 16.58
CA ASP A 392 5.55 -18.12 18.03
C ASP A 392 4.86 -19.44 18.42
N GLY A 393 5.60 -20.37 19.04
CA GLY A 393 5.12 -21.65 19.54
C GLY A 393 5.29 -22.83 18.57
N GLU A 394 5.08 -24.03 19.07
CA GLU A 394 4.97 -25.25 18.26
C GLU A 394 3.67 -25.18 17.44
N ILE A 395 3.79 -24.89 16.15
CA ILE A 395 2.65 -24.93 15.24
C ILE A 395 2.51 -26.37 14.75
N THR A 396 1.51 -27.05 15.26
CA THR A 396 1.08 -28.33 14.73
C THR A 396 0.16 -28.09 13.55
N ILE A 397 0.71 -28.13 12.33
CA ILE A 397 -0.08 -28.10 11.09
C ILE A 397 -0.25 -29.55 10.66
N SER A 398 -1.51 -30.01 10.58
CA SER A 398 -1.84 -31.40 10.27
C SER A 398 -2.09 -31.65 8.79
N SER A 399 -2.34 -30.59 8.01
CA SER A 399 -2.68 -30.65 6.59
C SER A 399 -2.03 -29.50 5.79
N ASN A 400 -2.32 -29.44 4.49
CA ASN A 400 -1.96 -28.34 3.61
C ASN A 400 -3.04 -27.23 3.54
N SER A 401 -4.09 -27.31 4.39
CA SER A 401 -5.17 -26.33 4.42
C SER A 401 -4.70 -24.98 4.93
N LEU A 402 -5.03 -23.92 4.21
CA LEU A 402 -4.77 -22.53 4.59
C LEU A 402 -5.56 -22.13 5.84
N PHE A 403 -6.74 -22.72 6.01
CA PHE A 403 -7.67 -22.39 7.10
C PHE A 403 -7.26 -22.99 8.47
N GLU A 404 -6.21 -23.81 8.53
CA GLU A 404 -5.61 -24.16 9.83
C GLU A 404 -4.92 -22.94 10.50
N ARG A 405 -4.53 -21.93 9.70
CA ARG A 405 -3.84 -20.74 10.21
C ARG A 405 -4.58 -19.44 9.96
N ILE A 406 -5.42 -19.38 8.92
CA ILE A 406 -6.14 -18.18 8.49
C ILE A 406 -7.62 -18.40 8.77
N SER A 407 -8.21 -17.56 9.63
CA SER A 407 -9.65 -17.67 9.94
C SER A 407 -10.51 -17.02 8.85
N ALA A 408 -11.76 -17.49 8.72
CA ALA A 408 -12.73 -16.87 7.85
C ALA A 408 -12.98 -15.39 8.22
N GLU A 409 -12.95 -15.06 9.51
CA GLU A 409 -13.13 -13.69 10.00
C GLU A 409 -12.02 -12.74 9.51
N GLU A 410 -10.75 -13.22 9.45
CA GLU A 410 -9.66 -12.43 8.84
C GLU A 410 -9.98 -12.12 7.38
N ILE A 411 -10.45 -13.13 6.62
CA ILE A 411 -10.77 -13.01 5.20
C ILE A 411 -11.96 -12.09 4.97
N TRP A 412 -13.03 -12.20 5.78
CA TRP A 412 -14.23 -11.36 5.65
C TRP A 412 -14.03 -9.92 6.14
N SER A 413 -13.03 -9.65 6.96
CA SER A 413 -12.67 -8.29 7.40
C SER A 413 -12.09 -7.41 6.29
N CYS A 414 -11.67 -7.98 5.15
CA CYS A 414 -11.04 -7.24 4.06
C CYS A 414 -12.05 -6.38 3.28
N THR A 415 -11.75 -5.09 3.13
CA THR A 415 -12.52 -4.13 2.31
C THR A 415 -12.10 -4.12 0.83
N SER A 416 -11.26 -5.03 0.38
CA SER A 416 -10.68 -5.08 -0.99
C SER A 416 -10.10 -3.76 -1.52
N CYS A 417 -9.71 -2.86 -0.65
CA CYS A 417 -9.28 -1.49 -1.01
C CYS A 417 -7.89 -1.39 -1.67
N ARG A 418 -7.15 -2.49 -1.75
CA ARG A 418 -5.83 -2.61 -2.38
C ARG A 418 -4.70 -1.75 -1.75
N ALA A 419 -4.89 -1.19 -0.56
CA ALA A 419 -3.86 -0.39 0.10
C ALA A 419 -2.59 -1.19 0.42
N CYS A 420 -2.75 -2.47 0.80
CA CYS A 420 -1.66 -3.39 1.09
C CYS A 420 -0.77 -3.68 -0.12
N ASP A 421 -1.36 -3.88 -1.31
CA ASP A 421 -0.62 -4.12 -2.55
C ASP A 421 0.11 -2.86 -3.02
N GLU A 422 -0.56 -1.69 -2.93
CA GLU A 422 -0.02 -0.40 -3.39
C GLU A 422 1.21 0.04 -2.58
N ILE A 423 1.19 -0.20 -1.27
CA ILE A 423 2.29 0.20 -0.38
C ILE A 423 3.44 -0.82 -0.37
N CYS A 424 3.24 -2.04 -0.87
CA CYS A 424 4.24 -3.11 -0.80
C CYS A 424 5.48 -2.79 -1.64
N PRO A 425 6.67 -2.66 -1.03
CA PRO A 425 7.89 -2.29 -1.74
C PRO A 425 8.39 -3.38 -2.69
N VAL A 426 7.94 -4.61 -2.52
CA VAL A 426 8.38 -5.78 -3.29
C VAL A 426 7.24 -6.41 -4.13
N ASN A 427 6.13 -5.67 -4.30
CA ASN A 427 5.00 -6.04 -5.17
C ASN A 427 4.36 -7.41 -4.86
N ILE A 428 4.13 -7.70 -3.59
CA ILE A 428 3.35 -8.86 -3.16
C ILE A 428 1.87 -8.62 -3.50
N GLU A 429 1.20 -9.62 -4.06
CA GLU A 429 -0.21 -9.59 -4.45
C GLU A 429 -1.05 -10.19 -3.32
N ILE A 430 -1.27 -9.38 -2.26
CA ILE A 430 -1.95 -9.83 -1.03
C ILE A 430 -3.45 -9.96 -1.26
N LEU A 431 -4.03 -8.98 -1.95
CA LEU A 431 -5.47 -8.94 -2.21
C LEU A 431 -5.93 -10.16 -3.01
N ASP A 432 -5.17 -10.59 -4.02
CA ASP A 432 -5.50 -11.77 -4.81
C ASP A 432 -5.61 -13.04 -3.95
N LYS A 433 -4.73 -13.21 -2.96
CA LYS A 433 -4.80 -14.34 -2.02
C LYS A 433 -6.10 -14.34 -1.21
N ILE A 434 -6.48 -13.18 -0.69
CA ILE A 434 -7.73 -13.01 0.08
C ILE A 434 -8.95 -13.31 -0.80
N LEU A 435 -8.96 -12.80 -2.04
CA LEU A 435 -10.08 -12.99 -2.95
C LEU A 435 -10.20 -14.43 -3.46
N ASP A 436 -9.06 -15.13 -3.66
CA ASP A 436 -9.07 -16.55 -4.01
C ASP A 436 -9.60 -17.41 -2.84
N MET A 437 -9.25 -17.09 -1.58
CA MET A 437 -9.83 -17.75 -0.40
C MET A 437 -11.33 -17.44 -0.22
N ARG A 438 -11.79 -16.21 -0.52
CA ARG A 438 -13.23 -15.88 -0.54
C ARG A 438 -14.00 -16.70 -1.56
N ARG A 439 -13.43 -16.94 -2.75
CA ARG A 439 -14.02 -17.78 -3.77
C ARG A 439 -14.30 -19.18 -3.23
N TYR A 440 -13.32 -19.76 -2.54
CA TYR A 440 -13.49 -21.07 -1.93
C TYR A 440 -14.57 -21.05 -0.84
N LEU A 441 -14.50 -20.12 0.12
CA LEU A 441 -15.48 -20.00 1.20
C LEU A 441 -16.91 -19.81 0.67
N SER A 442 -17.10 -18.99 -0.38
CA SER A 442 -18.43 -18.70 -0.91
C SER A 442 -18.97 -19.80 -1.80
N LEU A 443 -18.15 -20.38 -2.71
CA LEU A 443 -18.61 -21.33 -3.71
C LEU A 443 -18.59 -22.79 -3.24
N MET A 444 -17.64 -23.15 -2.37
CA MET A 444 -17.44 -24.54 -1.94
C MET A 444 -18.03 -24.81 -0.55
N GLU A 445 -17.92 -23.85 0.38
CA GLU A 445 -18.35 -24.06 1.75
C GLU A 445 -19.66 -23.30 2.12
N SER A 446 -20.13 -22.39 1.27
CA SER A 446 -21.22 -21.45 1.59
C SER A 446 -20.98 -20.73 2.93
N ASN A 447 -19.72 -20.51 3.28
CA ASN A 447 -19.27 -19.90 4.52
C ASN A 447 -19.05 -18.39 4.34
N PHE A 448 -20.11 -17.62 4.45
CA PHE A 448 -20.12 -16.17 4.36
C PHE A 448 -21.06 -15.55 5.39
N PRO A 449 -20.90 -14.26 5.78
CA PRO A 449 -21.81 -13.57 6.70
C PRO A 449 -23.26 -13.65 6.25
N ALA A 450 -24.17 -13.87 7.20
CA ALA A 450 -25.60 -14.14 6.93
C ALA A 450 -26.27 -12.96 6.18
N GLU A 451 -25.91 -11.73 6.52
CA GLU A 451 -26.43 -10.49 5.91
C GLU A 451 -26.08 -10.43 4.41
N LEU A 452 -24.88 -10.90 4.03
CA LEU A 452 -24.46 -10.99 2.64
C LEU A 452 -25.35 -11.96 1.85
N GLY A 453 -25.84 -13.03 2.48
CA GLY A 453 -26.80 -13.96 1.87
C GLY A 453 -28.13 -13.28 1.48
N ASN A 454 -28.56 -12.24 2.19
CA ASN A 454 -29.72 -11.44 1.80
C ASN A 454 -29.45 -10.64 0.52
N ALA A 455 -28.26 -10.01 0.43
CA ALA A 455 -27.85 -9.30 -0.78
C ALA A 455 -27.71 -10.24 -1.99
N TYR A 456 -27.22 -11.47 -1.81
CA TYR A 456 -27.16 -12.46 -2.88
C TYR A 456 -28.57 -12.83 -3.40
N ARG A 457 -29.50 -13.15 -2.51
CA ARG A 457 -30.89 -13.43 -2.88
C ARG A 457 -31.55 -12.25 -3.59
N ALA A 458 -31.29 -11.02 -3.15
CA ALA A 458 -31.79 -9.83 -3.78
C ALA A 458 -31.22 -9.64 -5.20
N MET A 459 -29.93 -9.87 -5.39
CA MET A 459 -29.29 -9.82 -6.71
C MET A 459 -29.81 -10.94 -7.66
N GLU A 460 -30.02 -12.14 -7.14
CA GLU A 460 -30.56 -13.28 -7.92
C GLU A 460 -32.00 -13.02 -8.37
N ASN A 461 -32.86 -12.53 -7.48
CA ASN A 461 -34.28 -12.40 -7.75
C ASN A 461 -34.68 -11.06 -8.38
N GLN A 462 -33.96 -9.97 -8.03
CA GLN A 462 -34.31 -8.60 -8.40
C GLN A 462 -33.23 -7.91 -9.24
N GLY A 463 -32.13 -8.59 -9.60
CA GLY A 463 -31.04 -7.98 -10.36
C GLY A 463 -30.34 -6.83 -9.64
N ASN A 464 -30.56 -6.61 -8.34
CA ASN A 464 -29.92 -5.56 -7.55
C ASN A 464 -29.80 -5.94 -6.06
N PRO A 465 -28.75 -5.49 -5.35
CA PRO A 465 -28.52 -5.88 -3.96
C PRO A 465 -29.45 -5.23 -2.94
N TRP A 466 -30.24 -4.21 -3.31
CA TRP A 466 -31.26 -3.60 -2.47
C TRP A 466 -32.57 -4.41 -2.43
N GLY A 467 -32.79 -5.33 -3.38
CA GLY A 467 -34.04 -6.07 -3.49
C GLY A 467 -35.23 -5.22 -3.95
N MET A 468 -34.95 -4.07 -4.59
CA MET A 468 -35.97 -3.16 -5.09
C MET A 468 -36.51 -3.61 -6.45
N ASN A 469 -37.75 -3.21 -6.76
CA ASN A 469 -38.39 -3.54 -8.01
C ASN A 469 -37.64 -2.92 -9.22
N GLN A 470 -37.25 -3.73 -10.20
CA GLN A 470 -36.57 -3.28 -11.42
C GLN A 470 -37.36 -2.22 -12.20
N GLY A 471 -38.72 -2.27 -12.18
CA GLY A 471 -39.57 -1.27 -12.82
C GLY A 471 -39.37 0.16 -12.32
N GLU A 472 -38.88 0.31 -11.07
CA GLU A 472 -38.69 1.62 -10.43
C GLU A 472 -37.29 2.21 -10.73
N ARG A 473 -36.46 1.49 -11.50
CA ARG A 473 -35.05 1.86 -11.70
C ARG A 473 -34.84 3.18 -12.41
N ALA A 474 -35.81 3.65 -13.20
CA ALA A 474 -35.78 4.93 -13.90
C ALA A 474 -36.57 6.03 -13.17
N ASP A 475 -37.14 5.77 -11.99
CA ASP A 475 -38.00 6.73 -11.29
C ASP A 475 -37.29 8.03 -10.90
N TRP A 476 -35.97 7.99 -10.72
CA TRP A 476 -35.16 9.19 -10.48
C TRP A 476 -35.19 10.20 -11.63
N ALA A 477 -35.49 9.74 -12.86
CA ALA A 477 -35.53 10.55 -14.07
C ALA A 477 -36.92 11.21 -14.31
N LYS A 478 -37.94 10.86 -13.50
CA LYS A 478 -39.29 11.46 -13.64
C LYS A 478 -39.22 12.98 -13.49
N GLY A 479 -39.69 13.68 -14.53
CA GLY A 479 -39.64 15.16 -14.60
C GLY A 479 -38.35 15.74 -15.20
N LEU A 480 -37.47 14.89 -15.72
CA LEU A 480 -36.30 15.26 -16.52
C LEU A 480 -36.54 14.85 -17.98
N ASP A 481 -36.99 15.78 -18.80
CA ASP A 481 -37.44 15.54 -20.19
C ASP A 481 -36.29 15.18 -21.15
N ASP A 482 -35.04 15.29 -20.69
CA ASP A 482 -33.83 15.12 -21.52
C ASP A 482 -33.07 13.80 -21.28
N VAL A 483 -33.65 12.87 -20.53
CA VAL A 483 -33.05 11.55 -20.28
C VAL A 483 -33.80 10.50 -21.11
N THR A 484 -33.18 10.00 -22.16
CA THR A 484 -33.73 8.93 -23.00
C THR A 484 -33.61 7.59 -22.31
N VAL A 485 -34.72 6.93 -22.04
CA VAL A 485 -34.76 5.53 -21.55
C VAL A 485 -34.87 4.62 -22.78
N LEU A 486 -33.88 3.73 -22.96
CA LEU A 486 -33.85 2.81 -24.08
C LEU A 486 -34.78 1.62 -23.86
N ASP A 487 -35.53 1.25 -24.88
CA ASP A 487 -36.26 -0.01 -24.89
C ASP A 487 -35.32 -1.22 -25.10
N PRO A 488 -35.62 -2.40 -24.50
CA PRO A 488 -34.77 -3.58 -24.63
C PRO A 488 -34.55 -3.97 -26.10
N GLY A 489 -33.28 -4.04 -26.53
CA GLY A 489 -32.88 -4.44 -27.86
C GLY A 489 -32.84 -3.33 -28.91
N GLU A 490 -33.23 -2.10 -28.58
CA GLU A 490 -33.03 -0.97 -29.47
C GLU A 490 -31.55 -0.56 -29.54
N PRO A 491 -31.02 -0.27 -30.75
CA PRO A 491 -29.67 0.25 -30.89
C PRO A 491 -29.53 1.62 -30.21
N ILE A 492 -28.40 1.83 -29.48
CA ILE A 492 -28.12 3.14 -28.91
C ILE A 492 -27.80 4.17 -29.99
N THR A 493 -28.51 5.32 -29.97
CA THR A 493 -28.25 6.47 -30.85
C THR A 493 -27.52 7.60 -30.14
N ALA A 494 -27.60 7.65 -28.80
CA ALA A 494 -26.92 8.65 -27.99
C ALA A 494 -25.39 8.45 -28.00
N GLU A 495 -24.63 9.53 -27.76
CA GLU A 495 -23.18 9.47 -27.71
C GLU A 495 -22.67 8.57 -26.59
N TYR A 496 -23.32 8.60 -25.43
CA TYR A 496 -22.96 7.81 -24.25
C TYR A 496 -24.16 7.05 -23.70
N LEU A 497 -23.89 5.81 -23.25
CA LEU A 497 -24.76 5.15 -22.29
C LEU A 497 -24.38 5.64 -20.88
N TYR A 498 -25.32 6.21 -20.14
CA TYR A 498 -25.13 6.54 -18.74
C TYR A 498 -25.54 5.35 -17.87
N TRP A 499 -24.55 4.62 -17.37
CA TRP A 499 -24.71 3.54 -16.41
C TRP A 499 -24.95 4.10 -15.01
N VAL A 500 -26.21 4.15 -14.60
CA VAL A 500 -26.65 4.75 -13.34
C VAL A 500 -26.19 3.92 -12.14
N GLY A 501 -26.25 2.61 -12.24
CA GLY A 501 -25.95 1.69 -11.16
C GLY A 501 -27.07 1.63 -10.11
N CYS A 502 -27.04 0.57 -9.29
CA CYS A 502 -28.12 0.31 -8.35
C CYS A 502 -28.27 1.41 -7.28
N ALA A 503 -27.17 1.97 -6.77
CA ALA A 503 -27.23 3.05 -5.79
C ALA A 503 -27.88 4.32 -6.36
N GLY A 504 -27.48 4.73 -7.56
CA GLY A 504 -28.05 5.89 -8.24
C GLY A 504 -29.53 5.74 -8.58
N SER A 505 -29.99 4.49 -8.75
CA SER A 505 -31.40 4.18 -9.06
C SER A 505 -32.28 4.09 -7.82
N PHE A 506 -31.78 3.57 -6.68
CA PHE A 506 -32.65 3.18 -5.56
C PHE A 506 -32.37 3.94 -4.26
N ASP A 507 -31.14 4.40 -4.00
CA ASP A 507 -30.81 5.15 -2.80
C ASP A 507 -31.18 6.64 -2.95
N ASP A 508 -31.95 7.19 -2.01
CA ASP A 508 -32.52 8.55 -2.14
C ASP A 508 -31.46 9.68 -2.17
N LYS A 509 -30.30 9.49 -1.52
CA LYS A 509 -29.19 10.44 -1.59
C LYS A 509 -28.49 10.34 -2.94
N ASN A 510 -28.28 9.13 -3.43
CA ASN A 510 -27.60 8.89 -4.70
C ASN A 510 -28.49 9.15 -5.93
N LYS A 511 -29.83 9.11 -5.80
CA LYS A 511 -30.75 9.65 -6.83
C LYS A 511 -30.48 11.14 -7.08
N LYS A 512 -30.18 11.93 -6.03
CA LYS A 512 -29.81 13.35 -6.19
C LYS A 512 -28.49 13.52 -6.95
N VAL A 513 -27.51 12.61 -6.74
CA VAL A 513 -26.25 12.55 -7.51
C VAL A 513 -26.53 12.31 -8.99
N THR A 514 -27.38 11.31 -9.28
CA THR A 514 -27.78 10.97 -10.65
C THR A 514 -28.50 12.14 -11.35
N GLN A 515 -29.41 12.80 -10.64
CA GLN A 515 -30.11 13.99 -11.14
C GLN A 515 -29.16 15.18 -11.38
N ALA A 516 -28.21 15.42 -10.45
CA ALA A 516 -27.20 16.47 -10.61
C ALA A 516 -26.32 16.20 -11.84
N MET A 517 -25.88 14.95 -12.01
CA MET A 517 -25.07 14.56 -13.16
C MET A 517 -25.84 14.72 -14.49
N ALA A 518 -27.12 14.30 -14.57
CA ALA A 518 -27.96 14.50 -15.74
C ALA A 518 -28.09 16.00 -16.09
N LYS A 519 -28.33 16.88 -15.10
CA LYS A 519 -28.38 18.33 -15.31
C LYS A 519 -27.06 18.93 -15.80
N LEU A 520 -25.92 18.44 -15.30
CA LEU A 520 -24.58 18.88 -15.73
C LEU A 520 -24.29 18.45 -17.17
N LEU A 521 -24.62 17.19 -17.54
CA LEU A 521 -24.47 16.67 -18.90
C LEU A 521 -25.33 17.47 -19.91
N ARG A 522 -26.57 17.75 -19.55
CA ARG A 522 -27.47 18.63 -20.34
C ARG A 522 -26.87 20.01 -20.57
N ARG A 523 -26.34 20.64 -19.49
CA ARG A 523 -25.70 21.97 -19.59
C ARG A 523 -24.49 21.96 -20.52
N ALA A 524 -23.78 20.82 -20.57
CA ALA A 524 -22.64 20.60 -21.45
C ALA A 524 -23.03 20.18 -22.88
N GLY A 525 -24.35 19.98 -23.17
CA GLY A 525 -24.84 19.54 -24.49
C GLY A 525 -24.46 18.09 -24.83
N ILE A 526 -24.26 17.25 -23.83
CA ILE A 526 -23.92 15.82 -24.01
C ILE A 526 -25.21 15.01 -24.10
N ASP A 527 -25.35 14.27 -25.21
CA ASP A 527 -26.46 13.34 -25.44
C ASP A 527 -26.24 12.01 -24.73
N VAL A 528 -27.14 11.63 -23.84
CA VAL A 528 -27.06 10.42 -23.02
C VAL A 528 -28.35 9.62 -23.05
N ALA A 529 -28.21 8.30 -23.02
CA ALA A 529 -29.33 7.38 -22.82
C ALA A 529 -29.06 6.47 -21.60
N ILE A 530 -30.13 5.97 -20.99
CA ILE A 530 -30.07 5.01 -19.87
C ILE A 530 -30.84 3.73 -20.25
N LEU A 531 -30.48 2.61 -19.60
CA LEU A 531 -31.15 1.33 -19.79
C LEU A 531 -32.44 1.21 -18.97
N GLY A 532 -32.64 2.06 -17.96
CA GLY A 532 -33.79 2.00 -17.08
C GLY A 532 -34.01 0.60 -16.48
N PRO A 533 -35.21 0.02 -16.57
CA PRO A 533 -35.53 -1.30 -16.03
C PRO A 533 -34.66 -2.45 -16.57
N SER A 534 -34.04 -2.28 -17.73
CA SER A 534 -33.18 -3.30 -18.36
C SER A 534 -31.78 -3.36 -17.72
N GLU A 535 -31.32 -2.32 -17.00
CA GLU A 535 -30.04 -2.31 -16.33
C GLU A 535 -30.05 -3.26 -15.12
N MET A 536 -29.18 -4.25 -15.06
CA MET A 536 -28.96 -5.07 -13.86
C MET A 536 -27.68 -4.66 -13.14
N CYS A 537 -27.51 -5.13 -11.90
CA CYS A 537 -26.26 -4.95 -11.16
C CYS A 537 -25.06 -5.45 -11.98
N THR A 538 -23.93 -4.73 -11.97
CA THR A 538 -22.70 -5.19 -12.62
C THR A 538 -22.12 -6.48 -12.02
N GLY A 539 -22.60 -6.90 -10.84
CA GLY A 539 -22.10 -8.07 -10.12
C GLY A 539 -20.85 -7.81 -9.28
N ASP A 540 -20.40 -6.52 -9.11
CA ASP A 540 -19.18 -6.22 -8.33
C ASP A 540 -19.22 -6.83 -6.94
N SER A 541 -20.30 -6.65 -6.17
CA SER A 541 -20.41 -7.16 -4.79
C SER A 541 -20.32 -8.69 -4.73
N ALA A 542 -20.97 -9.40 -5.66
CA ALA A 542 -20.89 -10.86 -5.77
C ALA A 542 -19.42 -11.29 -6.06
N ARG A 543 -18.78 -10.63 -7.01
CA ARG A 543 -17.39 -10.96 -7.38
C ARG A 543 -16.40 -10.68 -6.24
N ARG A 544 -16.53 -9.56 -5.53
CA ARG A 544 -15.63 -9.20 -4.40
C ARG A 544 -15.81 -10.09 -3.17
N SER A 545 -16.98 -10.68 -3.02
CA SER A 545 -17.26 -11.68 -1.99
C SER A 545 -16.98 -13.12 -2.42
N GLY A 546 -16.50 -13.34 -3.66
CA GLY A 546 -16.10 -14.65 -4.17
C GLY A 546 -17.23 -15.45 -4.82
N ASN A 547 -18.48 -14.97 -4.86
CA ASN A 547 -19.57 -15.62 -5.57
C ASN A 547 -19.48 -15.34 -7.09
N GLU A 548 -18.54 -16.02 -7.74
CA GLU A 548 -18.30 -15.88 -9.19
C GLU A 548 -19.47 -16.37 -10.02
N TYR A 549 -20.25 -17.35 -9.52
CA TYR A 549 -21.42 -17.83 -10.22
C TYR A 549 -22.47 -16.73 -10.38
N LEU A 550 -22.82 -16.07 -9.27
CA LEU A 550 -23.77 -14.95 -9.28
C LEU A 550 -23.21 -13.76 -10.09
N PHE A 551 -21.88 -13.52 -10.01
CA PHE A 551 -21.26 -12.49 -10.85
C PHE A 551 -21.47 -12.79 -12.35
N GLN A 552 -21.22 -14.02 -12.80
CA GLN A 552 -21.37 -14.39 -14.21
C GLN A 552 -22.85 -14.37 -14.64
N MET A 553 -23.77 -14.79 -13.76
CA MET A 553 -25.22 -14.69 -14.00
C MET A 553 -25.69 -13.25 -14.26
N LEU A 554 -25.11 -12.26 -13.61
CA LEU A 554 -25.46 -10.85 -13.81
C LEU A 554 -24.68 -10.22 -14.96
N ALA A 555 -23.39 -10.54 -15.10
CA ALA A 555 -22.52 -9.90 -16.07
C ALA A 555 -22.78 -10.35 -17.51
N MET A 556 -23.03 -11.66 -17.74
CA MET A 556 -23.20 -12.19 -19.08
C MET A 556 -24.43 -11.62 -19.81
N PRO A 557 -25.63 -11.57 -19.19
CA PRO A 557 -26.78 -10.91 -19.81
C PRO A 557 -26.59 -9.42 -20.06
N ASN A 558 -25.94 -8.70 -19.13
CA ASN A 558 -25.59 -7.30 -19.34
C ASN A 558 -24.68 -7.12 -20.57
N ILE A 559 -23.66 -7.98 -20.73
CA ILE A 559 -22.72 -7.93 -21.85
C ILE A 559 -23.45 -8.25 -23.16
N GLU A 560 -24.29 -9.28 -23.18
CA GLU A 560 -25.08 -9.65 -24.35
C GLU A 560 -25.98 -8.50 -24.81
N MET A 561 -26.71 -7.90 -23.88
CA MET A 561 -27.57 -6.74 -24.14
C MET A 561 -26.77 -5.55 -24.66
N LEU A 562 -25.71 -5.14 -23.98
CA LEU A 562 -24.88 -4.00 -24.39
C LEU A 562 -24.24 -4.21 -25.78
N ASN A 563 -23.78 -5.41 -26.08
CA ASN A 563 -23.22 -5.76 -27.38
C ASN A 563 -24.31 -5.75 -28.46
N GLY A 564 -25.51 -6.27 -28.16
CA GLY A 564 -26.65 -6.28 -29.06
C GLY A 564 -27.17 -4.88 -29.41
N MET A 565 -27.15 -3.98 -28.45
CA MET A 565 -27.54 -2.57 -28.61
C MET A 565 -26.43 -1.71 -29.26
N GLY A 566 -25.23 -2.26 -29.51
CA GLY A 566 -24.11 -1.56 -30.12
C GLY A 566 -23.44 -0.51 -29.22
N VAL A 567 -23.56 -0.64 -27.89
CA VAL A 567 -22.96 0.29 -26.91
C VAL A 567 -21.43 0.27 -27.03
N ARG A 568 -20.82 1.45 -27.11
CA ARG A 568 -19.35 1.61 -27.19
C ARG A 568 -18.78 2.49 -26.08
N LYS A 569 -19.48 3.56 -25.70
CA LYS A 569 -19.05 4.52 -24.67
C LYS A 569 -20.00 4.50 -23.49
N ILE A 570 -19.45 4.37 -22.29
CA ILE A 570 -20.24 4.30 -21.05
C ILE A 570 -19.72 5.32 -20.05
N ILE A 571 -20.63 6.14 -19.48
CA ILE A 571 -20.36 6.97 -18.30
C ILE A 571 -20.79 6.16 -17.08
N ALA A 572 -19.96 6.03 -16.08
CA ALA A 572 -20.30 5.40 -14.81
C ALA A 572 -20.04 6.34 -13.63
N GLN A 573 -21.06 6.54 -12.78
CA GLN A 573 -20.89 7.37 -11.58
C GLN A 573 -20.36 6.60 -10.36
N CYS A 574 -20.49 5.28 -10.36
CA CYS A 574 -19.98 4.42 -9.31
C CYS A 574 -18.61 3.84 -9.71
N PRO A 575 -17.52 4.07 -8.94
CA PRO A 575 -16.22 3.49 -9.21
C PRO A 575 -16.18 1.96 -9.22
N HIS A 576 -17.09 1.31 -8.49
CA HIS A 576 -17.24 -0.15 -8.51
C HIS A 576 -17.78 -0.63 -9.86
N CYS A 577 -18.86 -0.02 -10.35
CA CYS A 577 -19.39 -0.29 -11.68
C CYS A 577 -18.38 0.09 -12.77
N PHE A 578 -17.74 1.27 -12.67
CA PHE A 578 -16.66 1.70 -13.56
C PHE A 578 -15.56 0.64 -13.67
N ASN A 579 -15.08 0.15 -12.52
CA ASN A 579 -14.03 -0.87 -12.48
C ASN A 579 -14.48 -2.19 -13.13
N THR A 580 -15.69 -2.65 -12.83
CA THR A 580 -16.22 -3.91 -13.35
C THR A 580 -16.45 -3.86 -14.85
N LEU A 581 -17.12 -2.82 -15.36
CA LEU A 581 -17.35 -2.59 -16.78
C LEU A 581 -16.06 -2.47 -17.58
N LYS A 582 -15.09 -1.67 -17.06
CA LYS A 582 -13.83 -1.36 -17.75
C LYS A 582 -12.82 -2.50 -17.72
N ASN A 583 -12.65 -3.14 -16.55
CA ASN A 583 -11.52 -4.03 -16.31
C ASN A 583 -11.90 -5.52 -16.27
N GLU A 584 -13.16 -5.86 -16.00
CA GLU A 584 -13.58 -7.23 -15.75
C GLU A 584 -14.54 -7.78 -16.80
N TYR A 585 -15.45 -6.99 -17.33
CA TYR A 585 -16.30 -7.39 -18.47
C TYR A 585 -15.50 -7.81 -19.70
N PRO A 586 -14.31 -7.24 -20.01
CA PRO A 586 -13.46 -7.75 -21.09
C PRO A 586 -13.05 -9.22 -20.93
N GLN A 587 -13.03 -9.77 -19.72
CA GLN A 587 -12.76 -11.18 -19.46
C GLN A 587 -13.89 -12.09 -19.96
N LEU A 588 -15.10 -11.54 -20.15
CA LEU A 588 -16.32 -12.21 -20.58
C LEU A 588 -16.81 -11.74 -21.97
N GLY A 589 -16.00 -10.94 -22.71
CA GLY A 589 -16.31 -10.46 -24.04
C GLY A 589 -16.92 -9.07 -24.14
N GLY A 590 -17.16 -8.36 -23.04
CA GLY A 590 -17.69 -6.99 -23.01
C GLY A 590 -16.56 -5.95 -23.07
N ASN A 591 -16.35 -5.33 -24.23
CA ASN A 591 -15.27 -4.35 -24.43
C ASN A 591 -15.85 -2.97 -24.72
N TYR A 592 -15.81 -2.06 -23.75
CA TYR A 592 -16.39 -0.71 -23.85
C TYR A 592 -15.34 0.34 -23.46
N GLU A 593 -15.48 1.54 -24.01
CA GLU A 593 -14.81 2.74 -23.52
C GLU A 593 -15.59 3.26 -22.31
N VAL A 594 -15.07 3.00 -21.10
CA VAL A 594 -15.76 3.39 -19.88
C VAL A 594 -15.03 4.57 -19.24
N ILE A 595 -15.76 5.65 -18.98
CA ILE A 595 -15.27 6.85 -18.31
C ILE A 595 -16.01 7.07 -16.99
N HIS A 596 -15.28 7.46 -15.97
CA HIS A 596 -15.89 7.84 -14.69
C HIS A 596 -16.45 9.27 -14.80
N HIS A 597 -17.60 9.55 -14.17
CA HIS A 597 -18.27 10.86 -14.27
C HIS A 597 -17.34 12.04 -13.94
N THR A 598 -16.42 11.89 -12.95
CA THR A 598 -15.46 12.96 -12.60
C THR A 598 -14.42 13.22 -13.69
N GLN A 599 -14.04 12.21 -14.46
CA GLN A 599 -13.12 12.37 -15.59
C GLN A 599 -13.83 13.06 -16.77
N LEU A 600 -15.12 12.73 -16.99
CA LEU A 600 -15.89 13.40 -18.01
C LEU A 600 -16.12 14.87 -17.64
N LEU A 601 -16.51 15.18 -16.40
CA LEU A 601 -16.67 16.55 -15.93
C LEU A 601 -15.36 17.36 -16.07
N GLU A 602 -14.19 16.77 -15.72
CA GLU A 602 -12.89 17.40 -15.96
C GLU A 602 -12.70 17.75 -17.45
N GLN A 603 -12.97 16.82 -18.36
CA GLN A 603 -12.83 17.05 -19.80
C GLN A 603 -13.80 18.14 -20.32
N LEU A 604 -15.05 18.13 -19.86
CA LEU A 604 -16.06 19.12 -20.26
C LEU A 604 -15.73 20.53 -19.75
N ILE A 605 -15.17 20.65 -18.56
CA ILE A 605 -14.70 21.93 -18.00
C ILE A 605 -13.45 22.41 -18.77
N GLU A 606 -12.46 21.54 -19.00
CA GLU A 606 -11.22 21.91 -19.71
C GLU A 606 -11.48 22.27 -21.18
N SER A 607 -12.47 21.65 -21.83
CA SER A 607 -12.86 22.00 -23.20
C SER A 607 -13.76 23.23 -23.29
N GLY A 608 -14.29 23.72 -22.16
CA GLY A 608 -15.26 24.83 -22.12
C GLY A 608 -16.69 24.44 -22.52
N GLN A 609 -16.98 23.14 -22.72
CA GLN A 609 -18.33 22.67 -22.99
C GLN A 609 -19.26 22.81 -21.76
N LEU A 610 -18.69 22.61 -20.54
CA LEU A 610 -19.39 22.94 -19.31
C LEU A 610 -18.82 24.27 -18.77
N ASP A 611 -19.60 25.32 -18.88
CA ASP A 611 -19.22 26.63 -18.35
C ASP A 611 -19.34 26.66 -16.82
N VAL A 612 -18.21 26.79 -16.15
CA VAL A 612 -18.10 26.95 -14.69
C VAL A 612 -17.57 28.32 -14.29
N SER A 613 -17.56 29.28 -15.25
CA SER A 613 -17.02 30.62 -15.02
C SER A 613 -17.72 31.40 -13.90
N GLN A 614 -18.96 31.09 -13.61
CA GLN A 614 -19.75 31.66 -12.53
C GLN A 614 -19.89 30.76 -11.29
N ALA A 615 -19.37 29.50 -11.35
CA ALA A 615 -19.47 28.58 -10.22
C ALA A 615 -18.72 29.15 -8.98
N THR A 616 -19.44 29.34 -7.87
CA THR A 616 -18.88 29.98 -6.68
C THR A 616 -19.44 29.38 -5.40
N LEU A 617 -18.55 29.02 -4.47
CA LEU A 617 -18.84 28.61 -3.08
C LEU A 617 -17.68 29.09 -2.21
N GLU A 618 -17.95 29.90 -1.18
CA GLU A 618 -16.90 30.38 -0.26
C GLU A 618 -16.84 29.47 0.97
N GLU A 619 -16.31 28.26 0.79
CA GLU A 619 -16.29 27.21 1.80
C GLU A 619 -15.02 26.37 1.73
N ARG A 620 -14.75 25.64 2.83
CA ARG A 620 -13.66 24.65 2.89
C ARG A 620 -14.18 23.26 2.56
N ILE A 621 -13.53 22.57 1.65
CA ILE A 621 -13.89 21.23 1.21
C ILE A 621 -12.74 20.27 1.34
N THR A 622 -13.02 19.06 1.85
CA THR A 622 -12.07 17.95 1.82
C THR A 622 -12.55 16.87 0.87
N TYR A 623 -11.63 16.17 0.19
CA TYR A 623 -11.97 15.13 -0.76
C TYR A 623 -11.60 13.74 -0.23
N HIS A 624 -12.56 12.81 -0.28
CA HIS A 624 -12.33 11.41 0.02
C HIS A 624 -11.90 10.64 -1.23
N ASP A 625 -10.64 10.16 -1.26
CA ASP A 625 -10.14 9.32 -2.34
C ASP A 625 -10.82 7.95 -2.36
N SER A 626 -11.74 7.74 -3.27
CA SER A 626 -12.39 6.45 -3.48
C SER A 626 -11.36 5.41 -3.95
N CYS A 627 -11.25 4.29 -3.22
CA CYS A 627 -10.21 3.29 -3.48
C CYS A 627 -10.35 2.63 -4.87
N TYR A 628 -11.58 2.41 -5.36
CA TYR A 628 -11.82 1.83 -6.67
C TYR A 628 -11.59 2.82 -7.82
N LEU A 629 -11.65 4.12 -7.56
CA LEU A 629 -11.27 5.14 -8.53
C LEU A 629 -9.74 5.34 -8.54
N GLY A 630 -9.14 5.55 -7.36
CA GLY A 630 -7.71 5.81 -7.19
C GLY A 630 -6.87 4.54 -7.34
N ARG A 631 -6.77 3.69 -6.29
CA ARG A 631 -5.85 2.55 -6.26
C ARG A 631 -6.11 1.47 -7.30
N HIS A 632 -7.37 1.25 -7.70
CA HIS A 632 -7.71 0.27 -8.72
C HIS A 632 -7.58 0.82 -10.15
N ASN A 633 -7.76 2.14 -10.37
CA ASN A 633 -7.82 2.74 -11.72
C ASN A 633 -6.88 3.95 -11.91
N ASP A 634 -6.07 4.32 -10.92
CA ASP A 634 -5.07 5.41 -10.96
C ASP A 634 -5.67 6.81 -11.24
N VAL A 635 -6.96 7.03 -10.95
CA VAL A 635 -7.65 8.32 -11.11
C VAL A 635 -7.66 9.06 -9.78
N TYR A 636 -6.79 10.05 -9.61
CA TYR A 636 -6.64 10.87 -8.41
C TYR A 636 -6.86 12.38 -8.65
N LEU A 637 -6.48 12.85 -9.84
CA LEU A 637 -6.45 14.29 -10.16
C LEU A 637 -7.79 14.81 -10.65
N ALA A 638 -8.52 14.06 -11.46
CA ALA A 638 -9.77 14.49 -12.07
C ALA A 638 -10.79 15.02 -11.02
N PRO A 639 -11.05 14.29 -9.92
CA PRO A 639 -11.94 14.79 -8.86
C PRO A 639 -11.49 16.14 -8.27
N ARG A 640 -10.17 16.28 -8.01
CA ARG A 640 -9.60 17.51 -7.43
C ARG A 640 -9.66 18.69 -8.39
N LYS A 641 -9.48 18.47 -9.69
CA LYS A 641 -9.59 19.51 -10.71
C LYS A 641 -11.04 20.01 -10.84
N VAL A 642 -12.02 19.09 -10.79
CA VAL A 642 -13.43 19.45 -10.82
C VAL A 642 -13.80 20.32 -9.60
N VAL A 643 -13.41 19.90 -8.40
CA VAL A 643 -13.64 20.72 -7.18
C VAL A 643 -12.87 22.05 -7.25
N GLY A 644 -11.63 22.03 -7.70
CA GLY A 644 -10.79 23.23 -7.81
C GLY A 644 -11.23 24.22 -8.89
N SER A 645 -12.17 23.86 -9.77
CA SER A 645 -12.77 24.80 -10.74
C SER A 645 -13.80 25.74 -10.11
N ILE A 646 -14.24 25.48 -8.89
CA ILE A 646 -15.23 26.29 -8.15
C ILE A 646 -14.50 27.46 -7.49
N LYS A 647 -14.94 28.69 -7.79
CA LYS A 647 -14.36 29.91 -7.19
C LYS A 647 -14.70 30.01 -5.70
N GLY A 648 -13.73 30.42 -4.89
CA GLY A 648 -13.89 30.61 -3.44
C GLY A 648 -13.75 29.33 -2.61
N ILE A 649 -13.63 28.15 -3.24
CA ILE A 649 -13.37 26.88 -2.54
C ILE A 649 -11.90 26.80 -2.08
N GLU A 650 -11.70 26.49 -0.80
CA GLU A 650 -10.42 26.05 -0.25
C GLU A 650 -10.41 24.52 -0.12
N ILE A 651 -9.54 23.83 -0.88
CA ILE A 651 -9.38 22.38 -0.76
C ILE A 651 -8.41 22.09 0.38
N VAL A 652 -8.87 21.38 1.41
CA VAL A 652 -8.06 20.92 2.55
C VAL A 652 -7.95 19.40 2.50
N GLU A 653 -6.73 18.88 2.42
CA GLU A 653 -6.53 17.44 2.31
C GLU A 653 -6.57 16.76 3.68
N MET A 654 -7.20 15.59 3.76
CA MET A 654 -7.08 14.70 4.91
C MET A 654 -5.63 14.20 5.04
N GLN A 655 -5.19 13.85 6.23
CA GLN A 655 -3.83 13.34 6.47
C GLN A 655 -3.53 12.10 5.61
N ARG A 656 -4.49 11.17 5.51
CA ARG A 656 -4.42 9.99 4.67
C ARG A 656 -5.15 10.25 3.35
N ASN A 657 -4.44 10.74 2.34
CA ASN A 657 -4.98 11.10 1.02
C ASN A 657 -4.26 10.41 -0.14
N GLY A 658 -4.77 10.52 -1.34
CA GLY A 658 -4.21 9.97 -2.57
C GLY A 658 -3.99 8.46 -2.48
N THR A 659 -2.80 7.98 -2.82
CA THR A 659 -2.44 6.54 -2.77
C THR A 659 -2.48 5.97 -1.35
N LYS A 660 -2.31 6.83 -0.33
CA LYS A 660 -2.37 6.46 1.09
C LYS A 660 -3.75 6.67 1.72
N GLY A 661 -4.74 7.12 0.95
CA GLY A 661 -6.10 7.38 1.43
C GLY A 661 -6.69 6.19 2.20
N MET A 662 -7.35 6.46 3.34
CA MET A 662 -8.08 5.41 4.06
C MET A 662 -9.37 5.04 3.33
N CYS A 663 -9.77 3.77 3.40
CA CYS A 663 -11.04 3.29 2.83
C CYS A 663 -12.25 3.82 3.63
N CYS A 664 -13.39 3.95 2.97
CA CYS A 664 -14.67 4.27 3.64
C CYS A 664 -15.33 3.05 4.34
N GLY A 665 -14.83 1.83 4.10
CA GLY A 665 -15.38 0.61 4.69
C GLY A 665 -16.27 -0.23 3.78
N ALA A 666 -16.92 0.32 2.77
CA ALA A 666 -17.93 -0.37 1.94
C ALA A 666 -17.38 -1.44 0.99
N GLY A 667 -16.12 -1.31 0.55
CA GLY A 667 -15.52 -2.21 -0.44
C GLY A 667 -15.47 -3.67 0.01
N GLY A 668 -15.24 -4.60 -0.95
CA GLY A 668 -15.19 -6.02 -0.64
C GLY A 668 -16.53 -6.63 -0.23
N ALA A 669 -17.62 -6.07 -0.72
CA ALA A 669 -19.00 -6.38 -0.33
C ALA A 669 -19.33 -6.08 1.15
N ARG A 670 -18.44 -5.39 1.87
CA ARG A 670 -18.67 -5.04 3.28
C ARG A 670 -19.88 -4.12 3.51
N MET A 671 -20.29 -3.37 2.48
CA MET A 671 -21.53 -2.58 2.49
C MET A 671 -22.75 -3.40 2.90
N TRP A 672 -22.73 -4.71 2.64
CA TRP A 672 -23.81 -5.67 2.87
C TRP A 672 -23.56 -6.56 4.11
N MET A 673 -22.60 -6.22 4.95
CA MET A 673 -22.24 -6.99 6.15
C MET A 673 -22.21 -6.05 7.36
N GLU A 674 -22.56 -6.59 8.53
CA GLU A 674 -22.42 -5.85 9.78
C GLU A 674 -20.96 -5.81 10.25
N GLU A 675 -20.59 -4.72 10.92
CA GLU A 675 -19.29 -4.56 11.57
C GLU A 675 -19.46 -4.71 13.10
N SER A 676 -19.31 -5.93 13.60
CA SER A 676 -19.42 -6.26 15.03
C SER A 676 -18.07 -6.31 15.77
N ILE A 677 -16.94 -6.31 15.03
CA ILE A 677 -15.59 -6.43 15.61
C ILE A 677 -14.84 -5.10 15.47
N GLY A 678 -14.32 -4.59 16.58
CA GLY A 678 -13.59 -3.32 16.62
C GLY A 678 -14.49 -2.12 16.34
N THR A 679 -13.89 -0.99 15.92
CA THR A 679 -14.63 0.21 15.50
C THR A 679 -14.99 0.13 14.02
N LYS A 680 -16.05 0.83 13.61
CA LYS A 680 -16.42 0.89 12.19
C LYS A 680 -15.36 1.67 11.38
N VAL A 681 -15.10 1.20 10.16
CA VAL A 681 -14.10 1.83 9.29
C VAL A 681 -14.55 3.21 8.83
N ASN A 682 -15.84 3.40 8.58
CA ASN A 682 -16.41 4.68 8.19
C ASN A 682 -16.32 5.73 9.30
N ASP A 683 -16.52 5.35 10.56
CA ASP A 683 -16.40 6.27 11.71
C ASP A 683 -14.98 6.85 11.79
N GLU A 684 -13.96 6.00 11.74
CA GLU A 684 -12.56 6.41 11.72
C GLU A 684 -12.25 7.37 10.54
N ARG A 685 -12.83 7.11 9.36
CA ARG A 685 -12.61 7.95 8.19
C ARG A 685 -13.40 9.26 8.25
N ALA A 686 -14.61 9.24 8.82
CA ALA A 686 -15.41 10.44 9.03
C ALA A 686 -14.76 11.39 10.05
N LEU A 687 -14.23 10.86 11.16
CA LEU A 687 -13.47 11.63 12.14
C LEU A 687 -12.25 12.31 11.50
N GLU A 688 -11.54 11.62 10.61
CA GLU A 688 -10.42 12.21 9.88
C GLU A 688 -10.89 13.35 8.95
N ALA A 689 -12.03 13.20 8.28
CA ALA A 689 -12.61 14.26 7.45
C ALA A 689 -13.01 15.48 8.28
N ILE A 690 -13.70 15.27 9.41
CA ILE A 690 -14.11 16.33 10.35
C ILE A 690 -12.87 17.07 10.90
N SER A 691 -11.79 16.33 11.21
CA SER A 691 -10.55 16.91 11.75
C SER A 691 -9.87 17.92 10.82
N THR A 692 -10.20 17.94 9.53
CA THR A 692 -9.68 18.94 8.57
C THR A 692 -10.29 20.33 8.78
N GLY A 693 -11.39 20.44 9.52
CA GLY A 693 -12.17 21.68 9.67
C GLY A 693 -12.90 22.08 8.37
N ALA A 694 -13.08 21.16 7.43
CA ALA A 694 -13.86 21.40 6.23
C ALA A 694 -15.36 21.37 6.56
N THR A 695 -16.12 22.30 5.96
CA THR A 695 -17.60 22.35 6.02
C THR A 695 -18.26 21.43 4.99
N ARG A 696 -17.45 20.93 4.03
CA ARG A 696 -17.90 20.00 2.98
C ARG A 696 -16.96 18.82 2.84
N VAL A 697 -17.54 17.64 2.64
CA VAL A 697 -16.81 16.42 2.28
C VAL A 697 -17.25 15.97 0.90
N ALA A 698 -16.34 16.09 -0.07
CA ALA A 698 -16.60 15.64 -1.43
C ALA A 698 -16.28 14.15 -1.58
N THR A 699 -17.17 13.43 -2.23
CA THR A 699 -17.01 12.04 -2.63
C THR A 699 -17.17 11.88 -4.13
N ALA A 700 -16.72 10.75 -4.68
CA ALA A 700 -16.93 10.39 -6.08
C ALA A 700 -17.34 8.91 -6.19
N CYS A 701 -18.13 8.43 -5.23
CA CYS A 701 -18.58 7.06 -5.14
C CYS A 701 -19.85 7.00 -4.29
N PRO A 702 -20.92 6.36 -4.76
CA PRO A 702 -22.18 6.24 -4.02
C PRO A 702 -22.01 5.58 -2.66
N PHE A 703 -21.23 4.50 -2.59
CA PHE A 703 -20.96 3.81 -1.32
C PHE A 703 -20.12 4.65 -0.36
N CYS A 704 -19.11 5.38 -0.88
CA CYS A 704 -18.35 6.30 -0.04
C CYS A 704 -19.21 7.42 0.51
N TYR A 705 -20.19 7.92 -0.28
CA TYR A 705 -21.15 8.93 0.15
C TYR A 705 -21.98 8.41 1.32
N ILE A 706 -22.63 7.25 1.18
CA ILE A 706 -23.43 6.64 2.25
C ILE A 706 -22.58 6.46 3.52
N MET A 707 -21.42 5.80 3.39
CA MET A 707 -20.59 5.46 4.55
C MET A 707 -20.06 6.69 5.29
N LEU A 708 -19.63 7.73 4.57
CA LEU A 708 -19.11 8.94 5.20
C LEU A 708 -20.22 9.80 5.82
N ASP A 709 -21.38 9.89 5.19
CA ASP A 709 -22.52 10.58 5.73
C ASP A 709 -23.01 9.90 7.03
N ASP A 710 -23.09 8.58 7.03
CA ASP A 710 -23.43 7.82 8.22
C ASP A 710 -22.37 8.00 9.34
N GLY A 711 -21.06 8.01 8.98
CA GLY A 711 -19.99 8.21 9.94
C GLY A 711 -19.94 9.63 10.51
N VAL A 712 -20.24 10.68 9.71
CA VAL A 712 -20.34 12.07 10.18
C VAL A 712 -21.51 12.22 11.15
N LYS A 713 -22.66 11.62 10.85
CA LYS A 713 -23.83 11.60 11.75
C LYS A 713 -23.55 10.81 13.03
N ALA A 714 -22.87 9.67 12.93
CA ALA A 714 -22.47 8.89 14.09
C ALA A 714 -21.49 9.66 15.02
N ALA A 715 -20.73 10.62 14.47
CA ALA A 715 -19.90 11.53 15.25
C ALA A 715 -20.68 12.70 15.89
N GLY A 716 -22.02 12.76 15.73
CA GLY A 716 -22.86 13.82 16.28
C GLY A 716 -22.76 15.16 15.53
N VAL A 717 -22.30 15.14 14.27
CA VAL A 717 -22.18 16.33 13.42
C VAL A 717 -23.35 16.36 12.42
N GLU A 718 -24.10 17.44 12.41
CA GLU A 718 -25.28 17.60 11.57
C GLU A 718 -24.90 18.07 10.14
N GLU A 719 -25.83 17.87 9.18
CA GLU A 719 -25.61 18.18 7.76
C GLU A 719 -25.36 19.69 7.50
N ASP A 720 -25.89 20.58 8.33
CA ASP A 720 -25.66 22.03 8.25
C ASP A 720 -24.26 22.44 8.71
N GLN A 721 -23.57 21.60 9.51
CA GLN A 721 -22.19 21.80 9.96
C GLN A 721 -21.18 21.21 8.99
N VAL A 722 -21.41 19.95 8.54
CA VAL A 722 -20.55 19.27 7.57
C VAL A 722 -21.39 18.54 6.54
N LYS A 723 -21.44 19.08 5.33
CA LYS A 723 -22.19 18.50 4.22
C LYS A 723 -21.37 17.46 3.47
N VAL A 724 -21.76 16.20 3.58
CA VAL A 724 -21.20 15.13 2.73
C VAL A 724 -22.01 15.04 1.45
N ALA A 725 -21.38 15.10 0.27
CA ALA A 725 -22.04 14.89 -1.01
C ALA A 725 -21.07 14.44 -2.11
N ASP A 726 -21.63 14.01 -3.24
CA ASP A 726 -20.83 13.75 -4.45
C ASP A 726 -20.37 15.07 -5.09
N ILE A 727 -19.24 15.02 -5.78
CA ILE A 727 -18.65 16.15 -6.50
C ILE A 727 -19.64 16.81 -7.46
N SER A 728 -20.49 16.03 -8.12
CA SER A 728 -21.49 16.54 -9.06
C SER A 728 -22.53 17.44 -8.38
N ILE A 729 -22.90 17.12 -7.13
CA ILE A 729 -23.81 17.97 -6.33
C ILE A 729 -23.11 19.28 -5.96
N HIS A 730 -21.87 19.21 -5.44
CA HIS A 730 -21.11 20.41 -5.07
C HIS A 730 -20.90 21.33 -6.28
N LEU A 731 -20.58 20.78 -7.45
CA LEU A 731 -20.38 21.54 -8.67
C LEU A 731 -21.67 22.20 -9.15
N LEU A 732 -22.79 21.45 -9.18
CA LEU A 732 -24.09 21.98 -9.60
C LEU A 732 -24.56 23.11 -8.67
N GLU A 733 -24.47 22.91 -7.35
CA GLU A 733 -24.79 23.95 -6.36
C GLU A 733 -23.96 25.22 -6.55
N ALA A 734 -22.65 25.07 -6.85
CA ALA A 734 -21.77 26.20 -7.11
C ALA A 734 -22.16 26.98 -8.37
N ILE A 735 -22.53 26.29 -9.45
CA ILE A 735 -23.00 26.89 -10.67
C ILE A 735 -24.32 27.65 -10.40
N GLU A 736 -25.30 26.99 -9.78
CA GLU A 736 -26.59 27.59 -9.46
C GLU A 736 -26.48 28.78 -8.47
N ALA A 737 -25.52 28.75 -7.54
CA ALA A 737 -25.24 29.86 -6.63
C ALA A 737 -24.66 31.06 -7.38
N GLY A 738 -23.77 30.84 -8.33
CA GLY A 738 -23.20 31.90 -9.18
C GLY A 738 -24.27 32.54 -10.10
N GLU A 739 -25.14 31.73 -10.69
CA GLU A 739 -26.26 32.19 -11.52
C GLU A 739 -27.22 33.06 -10.70
N ARG A 740 -27.55 32.66 -9.47
CA ARG A 740 -28.38 33.47 -8.56
C ARG A 740 -27.71 34.81 -8.23
N LYS A 741 -26.43 34.82 -7.87
CA LYS A 741 -25.70 36.07 -7.60
C LYS A 741 -25.71 37.02 -8.80
N LEU A 742 -25.57 36.49 -10.01
CA LEU A 742 -25.60 37.29 -11.24
C LEU A 742 -27.01 37.87 -11.51
N ALA A 743 -28.07 37.07 -11.33
CA ALA A 743 -29.43 37.50 -11.47
C ALA A 743 -29.79 38.59 -10.45
N ASP A 744 -29.38 38.46 -9.20
CA ASP A 744 -29.60 39.47 -8.16
C ASP A 744 -28.87 40.79 -8.48
N GLN A 745 -27.66 40.72 -9.09
CA GLN A 745 -26.93 41.92 -9.53
C GLN A 745 -27.57 42.61 -10.75
N GLN A 746 -28.29 41.89 -11.57
CA GLN A 746 -28.95 42.37 -12.78
C GLN A 746 -30.42 42.76 -12.52
N ALA A 747 -30.97 42.43 -11.34
CA ALA A 747 -32.34 42.86 -10.98
C ALA A 747 -32.40 44.39 -10.93
N PRO A 748 -33.34 45.04 -11.65
CA PRO A 748 -33.47 46.49 -11.60
C PRO A 748 -33.73 46.91 -10.15
N LEU A 749 -32.98 47.90 -9.66
CA LEU A 749 -33.32 48.61 -8.42
C LEU A 749 -34.74 49.16 -8.57
N ALA A 750 -35.77 48.42 -8.11
CA ALA A 750 -37.10 48.93 -7.95
C ALA A 750 -37.01 50.05 -6.92
N HIS A 751 -37.03 51.29 -7.40
CA HIS A 751 -37.19 52.46 -6.54
C HIS A 751 -38.49 52.28 -5.73
N ILE A 752 -38.34 51.85 -4.48
CA ILE A 752 -39.40 51.99 -3.49
C ILE A 752 -39.45 53.48 -3.19
N VAL A 753 -40.28 54.23 -3.98
CA VAL A 753 -40.73 55.55 -3.61
C VAL A 753 -41.79 55.34 -2.54
N THR A 754 -41.41 55.27 -1.27
CA THR A 754 -42.32 55.42 -0.16
C THR A 754 -42.64 56.93 -0.03
N PRO A 755 -43.94 57.38 -0.05
CA PRO A 755 -44.24 58.75 0.24
C PRO A 755 -43.94 59.04 1.71
N VAL A 756 -43.00 59.98 1.96
CA VAL A 756 -42.75 60.55 3.27
C VAL A 756 -43.94 61.34 3.69
N THR A 757 -44.80 60.83 4.56
CA THR A 757 -45.74 61.62 5.34
C THR A 757 -45.00 62.23 6.54
N VAL A 758 -44.79 63.50 6.49
CA VAL A 758 -44.33 64.35 7.60
C VAL A 758 -45.40 64.33 8.71
N GLY A 759 -45.11 63.63 9.79
CA GLY A 759 -45.88 63.59 11.03
C GLY A 759 -45.03 64.03 12.22
N SER A 760 -45.48 65.08 12.91
CA SER A 760 -44.83 65.84 13.96
C SER A 760 -44.06 65.10 15.07
N ALA A 761 -42.99 65.76 15.48
CA ALA A 761 -42.25 65.50 16.68
C ALA A 761 -43.11 65.58 17.95
N ALA A 762 -43.15 64.50 18.72
CA ALA A 762 -43.28 64.49 20.19
C ALA A 762 -43.15 63.07 20.71
N ASN A 763 -42.29 62.89 21.71
CA ASN A 763 -42.09 61.72 22.51
C ASN A 763 -40.89 60.74 22.12
N ALA A 764 -39.70 61.30 22.39
CA ALA A 764 -38.52 60.49 22.62
C ALA A 764 -37.86 60.94 23.94
N GLU A 765 -38.40 60.47 25.04
CA GLU A 765 -37.79 60.49 26.37
C GLU A 765 -38.62 59.62 27.31
N ALA A 766 -38.23 58.38 27.45
CA ALA A 766 -38.48 57.50 28.59
C ALA A 766 -38.27 56.05 28.23
N SER A 767 -37.07 55.56 28.45
CA SER A 767 -36.73 54.16 28.80
C SER A 767 -35.22 53.90 28.76
N ILE A 768 -34.48 54.72 29.52
CA ILE A 768 -33.13 54.35 29.95
C ILE A 768 -33.09 54.60 31.47
N GLN A 769 -33.48 53.61 32.23
CA GLN A 769 -33.09 53.46 33.66
C GLN A 769 -33.75 52.18 34.19
N ALA A 770 -32.93 51.14 34.33
CA ALA A 770 -32.93 50.15 35.39
C ALA A 770 -32.20 48.93 34.96
N PHE A 771 -30.97 48.83 35.30
CA PHE A 771 -30.37 47.76 36.10
C PHE A 771 -28.88 48.06 36.23
N ALA A 772 -28.53 48.88 37.21
CA ALA A 772 -27.22 48.89 37.76
C ALA A 772 -27.29 48.15 39.12
N GLY A 773 -26.68 46.98 39.17
CA GLY A 773 -26.50 46.20 40.40
C GLY A 773 -25.11 45.60 40.39
N THR A 774 -24.27 46.22 41.19
CA THR A 774 -22.89 45.89 41.47
C THR A 774 -22.60 44.44 41.83
N ALA A 775 -21.61 43.77 41.14
CA ALA A 775 -20.68 42.84 41.75
C ALA A 775 -19.35 42.94 41.05
N THR A 776 -18.42 43.57 41.71
CA THR A 776 -16.98 43.61 41.41
C THR A 776 -16.40 42.21 41.57
N LEU A 777 -16.02 41.57 40.51
CA LEU A 777 -15.02 40.47 40.51
C LEU A 777 -13.98 40.83 39.46
N THR A 778 -12.75 40.90 39.92
CA THR A 778 -11.56 41.17 39.14
C THR A 778 -11.47 40.26 37.93
N ALA A 779 -11.53 40.83 36.74
CA ALA A 779 -11.32 40.10 35.48
C ALA A 779 -9.86 39.66 35.41
N ALA A 780 -9.62 38.36 35.58
CA ALA A 780 -8.44 37.74 35.02
C ALA A 780 -8.65 37.70 33.50
N ASP A 781 -7.63 38.10 32.79
CA ASP A 781 -7.58 38.18 31.30
C ASP A 781 -7.77 36.75 30.73
N THR A 782 -9.01 36.40 30.40
CA THR A 782 -9.35 35.08 29.87
C THR A 782 -9.59 35.15 28.35
N THR A 783 -8.52 35.50 27.62
CA THR A 783 -8.49 35.17 26.19
C THR A 783 -8.35 33.66 26.06
N PRO A 784 -9.24 32.96 25.35
CA PRO A 784 -9.13 31.50 25.15
C PRO A 784 -7.79 31.14 24.49
N ASP A 785 -7.16 30.06 24.94
CA ASP A 785 -5.99 29.50 24.28
C ASP A 785 -6.40 28.79 23.01
N ASN A 786 -5.51 28.71 22.04
CA ASN A 786 -5.70 27.90 20.83
C ASN A 786 -5.44 26.43 21.17
N LEU A 787 -6.47 25.70 21.63
CA LEU A 787 -6.38 24.27 21.97
C LEU A 787 -6.11 23.40 20.73
N GLY A 788 -6.32 23.91 19.51
CA GLY A 788 -5.96 23.24 18.25
C GLY A 788 -4.47 23.03 18.04
N LEU A 789 -3.58 23.58 18.91
CA LEU A 789 -2.16 23.24 18.91
C LEU A 789 -1.87 21.83 19.46
N ILE A 790 -2.80 21.23 20.19
CA ILE A 790 -2.72 19.87 20.71
C ILE A 790 -3.01 18.90 19.57
N VAL A 791 -2.10 17.95 19.35
CA VAL A 791 -2.24 16.97 18.26
C VAL A 791 -3.48 16.10 18.48
N GLY A 792 -4.45 16.23 17.57
CA GLY A 792 -5.73 15.54 17.62
C GLY A 792 -6.92 16.41 18.05
N ILE A 793 -6.71 17.63 18.54
CA ILE A 793 -7.77 18.60 18.77
C ILE A 793 -7.88 19.50 17.54
N GLY A 794 -8.88 19.21 16.69
CA GLY A 794 -9.26 20.11 15.58
C GLY A 794 -10.32 21.12 16.02
N PRO A 795 -10.67 22.08 15.13
CA PRO A 795 -11.61 23.17 15.48
C PRO A 795 -12.97 22.71 16.00
N ALA A 796 -13.47 21.54 15.57
CA ALA A 796 -14.72 20.98 16.05
C ALA A 796 -14.61 20.50 17.50
N LEU A 797 -13.53 19.80 17.87
CA LEU A 797 -13.29 19.36 19.24
C LEU A 797 -12.94 20.53 20.14
N GLU A 798 -12.19 21.51 19.67
CA GLU A 798 -11.88 22.76 20.37
C GLU A 798 -13.17 23.52 20.71
N LYS A 799 -14.11 23.59 19.78
CA LYS A 799 -15.43 24.22 20.02
C LYS A 799 -16.21 23.49 21.11
N VAL A 800 -16.26 22.14 21.07
CA VAL A 800 -16.94 21.33 22.10
C VAL A 800 -16.30 21.55 23.47
N LEU A 801 -14.97 21.60 23.54
CA LEU A 801 -14.24 21.91 24.78
C LEU A 801 -14.57 23.32 25.30
N HIS A 802 -14.60 24.31 24.40
CA HIS A 802 -14.96 25.70 24.76
C HIS A 802 -16.41 25.80 25.25
N GLU A 803 -17.35 25.11 24.63
CA GLU A 803 -18.77 25.03 25.07
C GLU A 803 -18.92 24.34 26.42
N ALA A 804 -18.03 23.40 26.75
CA ALA A 804 -17.93 22.78 28.07
C ALA A 804 -17.19 23.64 29.11
N GLY A 805 -16.76 24.84 28.76
CA GLY A 805 -16.04 25.77 29.65
C GLY A 805 -14.54 25.53 29.73
N ILE A 806 -13.97 24.69 28.90
CA ILE A 806 -12.55 24.38 28.86
C ILE A 806 -11.87 25.32 27.85
N LEU A 807 -11.43 26.47 28.32
CA LEU A 807 -10.94 27.58 27.48
C LEU A 807 -9.42 27.69 27.39
N THR A 808 -8.68 27.06 28.31
CA THR A 808 -7.22 27.24 28.42
C THR A 808 -6.52 25.88 28.50
N PHE A 809 -5.22 25.85 28.19
CA PHE A 809 -4.39 24.64 28.35
C PHE A 809 -4.39 24.15 29.82
N GLU A 810 -4.41 25.05 30.76
CA GLU A 810 -4.45 24.74 32.20
C GLU A 810 -5.77 24.04 32.57
N SER A 811 -6.90 24.51 32.03
CA SER A 811 -8.21 23.93 32.33
C SER A 811 -8.33 22.54 31.70
N LEU A 812 -7.78 22.29 30.51
CA LEU A 812 -7.74 20.98 29.88
C LEU A 812 -6.78 20.02 30.61
N ALA A 813 -5.62 20.51 31.04
CA ALA A 813 -4.64 19.73 31.81
C ALA A 813 -5.13 19.31 33.20
N ALA A 814 -6.09 20.01 33.77
CA ALA A 814 -6.67 19.70 35.07
C ALA A 814 -7.77 18.62 35.04
N LEU A 815 -8.22 18.17 33.86
CA LEU A 815 -9.25 17.14 33.74
C LEU A 815 -8.70 15.75 34.01
N THR A 816 -9.56 14.90 34.56
CA THR A 816 -9.32 13.44 34.57
C THR A 816 -9.76 12.85 33.24
N LEU A 817 -9.25 11.64 32.92
CA LEU A 817 -9.66 10.93 31.70
C LEU A 817 -11.18 10.68 31.67
N GLU A 818 -11.80 10.35 32.79
CA GLU A 818 -13.26 10.15 32.94
C GLU A 818 -14.00 11.46 32.61
N GLN A 819 -13.57 12.59 33.16
CA GLN A 819 -14.17 13.90 32.87
C GLN A 819 -14.03 14.30 31.42
N LEU A 820 -12.89 13.99 30.77
CA LEU A 820 -12.69 14.25 29.35
C LEU A 820 -13.59 13.35 28.50
N GLN A 821 -13.85 12.13 28.91
CA GLN A 821 -14.80 11.20 28.25
C GLN A 821 -16.24 11.66 28.37
N ASP A 822 -16.63 12.24 29.50
CA ASP A 822 -17.96 12.80 29.69
C ASP A 822 -18.20 14.03 28.80
N ILE A 823 -17.19 14.86 28.60
CA ILE A 823 -17.23 16.02 27.68
C ILE A 823 -17.20 15.58 26.21
N LEU A 824 -16.44 14.53 25.92
CA LEU A 824 -16.25 13.96 24.58
C LEU A 824 -16.70 12.49 24.56
N PRO A 825 -17.99 12.19 24.68
CA PRO A 825 -18.50 10.82 24.87
C PRO A 825 -18.21 9.88 23.71
N ASN A 826 -17.90 10.41 22.53
CA ASN A 826 -17.51 9.64 21.33
C ASN A 826 -16.00 9.44 21.22
N LEU A 827 -15.22 9.93 22.18
CA LEU A 827 -13.78 9.70 22.22
C LEU A 827 -13.51 8.39 22.97
N HIS A 828 -13.19 7.31 22.26
CA HIS A 828 -12.83 6.04 22.91
C HIS A 828 -11.59 6.18 23.80
N ASP A 829 -11.56 5.47 24.94
CA ASP A 829 -10.41 5.41 25.85
C ASP A 829 -9.07 5.23 25.15
N ALA A 830 -9.07 4.41 24.08
CA ALA A 830 -7.88 4.18 23.25
C ALA A 830 -7.44 5.39 22.43
N ALA A 831 -8.36 6.28 22.03
CA ALA A 831 -8.02 7.50 21.29
C ALA A 831 -7.47 8.58 22.22
N ALA A 832 -8.10 8.78 23.39
CA ALA A 832 -7.61 9.71 24.42
C ALA A 832 -6.24 9.27 24.97
N ALA A 833 -6.05 7.96 25.21
CA ALA A 833 -4.77 7.40 25.66
C ALA A 833 -3.68 7.44 24.57
N LYS A 834 -4.05 7.30 23.30
CA LYS A 834 -3.10 7.38 22.17
C LYS A 834 -2.65 8.79 21.87
N GLN A 835 -3.50 9.77 22.07
CA GLN A 835 -3.21 11.17 21.74
C GLN A 835 -2.75 11.99 22.95
N ASP A 836 -2.99 11.48 24.16
CA ASP A 836 -2.57 12.12 25.42
C ASP A 836 -2.89 13.63 25.48
N PHE A 837 -4.14 13.99 25.26
CA PHE A 837 -4.58 15.39 25.22
C PHE A 837 -4.25 16.14 26.52
N ILE A 838 -4.46 15.48 27.67
CA ILE A 838 -4.21 16.04 29.00
C ILE A 838 -2.71 16.27 29.21
N GLY A 839 -1.86 15.33 28.83
CA GLY A 839 -0.40 15.45 28.95
C GLY A 839 0.18 16.52 28.02
N GLN A 840 -0.32 16.62 26.79
CA GLN A 840 0.06 17.69 25.87
C GLN A 840 -0.39 19.07 26.39
N ALA A 841 -1.63 19.18 26.92
CA ALA A 841 -2.14 20.41 27.53
C ALA A 841 -1.28 20.85 28.72
N ALA A 842 -0.86 19.93 29.59
CA ALA A 842 0.05 20.22 30.69
C ALA A 842 1.41 20.78 30.20
N THR A 843 1.93 20.23 29.10
CA THR A 843 3.19 20.72 28.51
C THR A 843 3.04 22.14 27.94
N PHE A 844 1.92 22.42 27.26
CA PHE A 844 1.64 23.77 26.74
C PHE A 844 1.37 24.78 27.83
N ALA A 845 0.67 24.38 28.92
CA ALA A 845 0.44 25.22 30.09
C ALA A 845 1.77 25.61 30.79
N GLN A 846 2.68 24.63 30.95
CA GLN A 846 4.01 24.89 31.50
C GLN A 846 4.84 25.85 30.63
N ALA A 847 4.80 25.68 29.31
CA ALA A 847 5.47 26.55 28.36
C ALA A 847 4.95 27.98 28.44
N LYS A 848 3.64 28.16 28.49
CA LYS A 848 2.96 29.45 28.63
C LYS A 848 3.34 30.11 29.95
N ALA A 849 3.35 29.38 31.05
CA ALA A 849 3.80 29.88 32.35
C ALA A 849 5.29 30.29 32.36
N ALA A 850 6.13 29.65 31.55
CA ALA A 850 7.53 29.97 31.33
C ALA A 850 7.77 31.13 30.35
N GLY A 851 6.72 31.73 29.80
CA GLY A 851 6.81 32.81 28.79
C GLY A 851 7.24 32.34 27.40
N THR A 852 7.14 31.05 27.12
CA THR A 852 7.45 30.48 25.80
C THR A 852 6.15 30.36 24.97
N ASP A 853 6.16 30.81 23.71
CA ASP A 853 5.01 30.68 22.81
C ASP A 853 4.69 29.20 22.55
N PRO A 854 3.50 28.70 22.94
CA PRO A 854 3.09 27.33 22.72
C PRO A 854 3.16 26.87 21.25
N ALA A 855 2.95 27.77 20.29
CA ALA A 855 3.06 27.48 18.86
C ALA A 855 4.50 27.07 18.43
N THR A 856 5.52 27.48 19.19
CA THR A 856 6.91 27.09 18.93
C THR A 856 7.16 25.63 19.29
N ILE A 857 6.52 25.12 20.35
CA ILE A 857 6.60 23.72 20.79
C ILE A 857 5.82 22.83 19.82
N ALA A 858 4.63 23.27 19.38
CA ALA A 858 3.84 22.53 18.41
C ALA A 858 4.59 22.31 17.09
N ARG A 859 5.39 23.26 16.61
CA ARG A 859 6.25 23.11 15.41
C ARG A 859 7.40 22.13 15.62
N GLY A 860 7.95 22.03 16.84
CA GLY A 860 9.00 21.07 17.18
C GLY A 860 8.51 19.61 17.21
N ASN A 861 7.30 19.39 17.69
CA ASN A 861 6.68 18.05 17.74
C ASN A 861 6.18 17.54 16.37
N GLN A 862 5.98 18.42 15.38
CA GLN A 862 5.65 18.01 14.00
C GLN A 862 6.90 17.60 13.19
N ALA A 863 8.11 17.88 13.69
CA ALA A 863 9.37 17.55 13.01
C ALA A 863 9.98 16.21 13.48
N THR A 864 9.40 15.54 14.46
CA THR A 864 9.78 14.20 14.94
C THR A 864 8.69 13.18 14.64
#